data_d35d974c0e08ac3ab64a5e28da97c09f
#
_entry.id   d35d974c0e08ac3ab64a5e28da97c09f
#
_cell.length_a   1.000
_cell.length_b   1.000
_cell.length_c   1.000
_cell.angle_alpha   90.00
_cell.angle_beta   90.00
_cell.angle_gamma   90.00
#
_symmetry.space_group_name_H-M   'P 1'
#
loop_
_entity.id
_entity.type
_entity.pdbx_description
1 polymer ?
#
loop_
_entity_poly.entity_id
_entity_poly.type
_entity_poly.pdbx_seq_one_letter_code
_entity_poly.pdbx_strand_id
1 'polypeptide(L)'
;MGVCIGLALSCNAAAQQAAPNPDPAAPATSTLEAVQVKGVRSSVESAIAIKQSNAEISDSIVAEDIGKLPDNSVAAALQRVTGVQVARAGGEVGHVLVRGLPNVITTLDGRNVFTTVGRDMELADVPAELLRSVDVYKTTGAQFQEGGIAGVVDVHLRRPFDFDQDSTIAGSISALRGDQSGKTVPNGSLTLSQRRDTGLGRMGWMGSVSYQRRPYQESNTLYGTYDRKANPLDPAQQIYVPYSAGGLMARGDRKRKSANFSFQWAPSENSEVYFDTLYIGYDNRPQVNYWLPFPGLATPENTEAVSLRPGSDVLAGLVAREVRTLSSTQAHKNASDTYQAALGWRWTGERMRASSELAYTHSTAENRSFTLDMTTQAPRLNMRSSGGAADVWITQADGSAYDVTAPGNWELSQYYDSWNTQRGEEWAWRADATFDLELGPLRSVDVGARASRRTATNHSGDTGARNNLTGAPIYLSEVSGLASVTPGNMLDGARAFTSDRWASANQDVLLQQSTRLRTVMGQPPGRPDENPALFFDDREDSYAIYAQVNYGFSLGSIPVDGRVGARATRLDSQLQGSQSVDGVLSPVSIDLRIDEVLPNYSANLTLHDNLMLRLAGSTTITRPEFADLNPQLALYQSTESLPARGNGGNPQLRPVESRNADVSLEWYFRPGSLLSVAGFHRKIDGYIQNYAADESIGGIVYSISRPRNTGEGSLKGVEVGYTQFYDFLPGGWSGFGSQLNYTYISAKAESPEGISQPLTNVSKNSYNAILMYEYARFSARVAYNWRGDYAVSFNSSGDQPEQINQGREQWLDAAFNYELNRHVTLFAEATNLLGTTTNNYFGQRHGDFPREIASPERTYTLGFRFRL
;
A
#
# COMPACT_ATOMS: atom_id res chain seq x y z
N MET A 1 -0.35 -38.17 -19.99
CA MET A 1 -0.02 -38.27 -21.45
C MET A 1 1.00 -37.17 -21.72
N GLY A 2 2.22 -37.60 -21.97
CA GLY A 2 3.38 -36.75 -22.20
C GLY A 2 3.52 -36.42 -23.70
N VAL A 3 4.05 -35.25 -23.98
CA VAL A 3 4.64 -34.94 -25.27
C VAL A 3 6.00 -34.30 -25.01
N CYS A 4 7.05 -35.05 -25.28
CA CYS A 4 8.43 -34.58 -25.40
C CYS A 4 8.60 -33.96 -26.78
N ILE A 5 9.12 -32.73 -26.86
CA ILE A 5 9.66 -32.16 -28.10
C ILE A 5 11.16 -31.98 -27.89
N GLY A 6 11.96 -32.81 -28.58
CA GLY A 6 13.38 -32.60 -28.67
C GLY A 6 13.73 -31.66 -29.82
N LEU A 7 14.57 -30.67 -29.50
CA LEU A 7 15.21 -29.80 -30.48
C LEU A 7 16.69 -30.17 -30.63
N ALA A 8 17.06 -30.62 -31.82
CA ALA A 8 18.44 -30.88 -32.23
C ALA A 8 19.10 -29.56 -32.65
N LEU A 9 20.20 -29.19 -32.01
CA LEU A 9 21.10 -28.10 -32.41
C LEU A 9 22.22 -28.67 -33.30
N SER A 10 22.27 -28.23 -34.55
CA SER A 10 23.40 -28.41 -35.46
C SER A 10 24.35 -27.20 -35.34
N CYS A 11 25.56 -27.44 -34.85
CA CYS A 11 26.67 -26.49 -34.87
C CYS A 11 27.26 -26.34 -36.26
N ASN A 12 27.39 -25.11 -36.76
CA ASN A 12 28.35 -24.78 -37.81
C ASN A 12 29.42 -23.86 -37.24
N ALA A 13 30.65 -24.34 -37.21
CA ALA A 13 31.83 -23.58 -36.83
C ALA A 13 32.41 -22.87 -38.07
N ALA A 14 32.53 -21.55 -38.00
CA ALA A 14 33.37 -20.78 -38.91
C ALA A 14 34.45 -20.07 -38.08
N ALA A 15 35.71 -20.47 -38.34
CA ALA A 15 36.88 -19.87 -37.72
C ALA A 15 37.13 -18.47 -38.28
N GLN A 16 37.30 -17.49 -37.43
CA GLN A 16 37.83 -16.15 -37.79
C GLN A 16 38.99 -15.78 -36.88
N GLN A 17 40.05 -15.27 -37.49
CA GLN A 17 41.36 -14.98 -36.92
C GLN A 17 41.32 -13.94 -35.79
N ALA A 18 42.16 -14.20 -34.79
CA ALA A 18 42.40 -13.36 -33.62
C ALA A 18 43.15 -12.07 -34.01
N ALA A 19 42.62 -10.93 -33.61
CA ALA A 19 43.35 -9.69 -33.46
C ALA A 19 43.87 -9.53 -32.03
N PRO A 20 44.97 -8.79 -31.76
CA PRO A 20 45.64 -8.81 -30.46
C PRO A 20 44.83 -8.11 -29.40
N ASN A 21 44.81 -8.70 -28.22
CA ASN A 21 44.20 -8.24 -26.97
C ASN A 21 44.71 -6.83 -26.59
N PRO A 22 43.84 -5.86 -26.33
CA PRO A 22 44.21 -4.72 -25.54
C PRO A 22 44.17 -5.10 -24.04
N ASP A 23 45.10 -4.57 -23.28
CA ASP A 23 45.20 -4.70 -21.82
C ASP A 23 43.82 -4.54 -21.10
N PRO A 24 43.56 -5.28 -20.04
CA PRO A 24 42.32 -5.14 -19.29
C PRO A 24 42.30 -3.78 -18.63
N ALA A 25 41.55 -2.87 -19.20
CA ALA A 25 41.20 -1.60 -18.57
C ALA A 25 40.51 -1.90 -17.24
N ALA A 26 40.96 -1.25 -16.17
CA ALA A 26 40.31 -1.27 -14.85
C ALA A 26 38.80 -0.98 -15.03
N PRO A 27 37.91 -1.68 -14.27
CA PRO A 27 36.49 -1.41 -14.36
C PRO A 27 36.22 0.06 -14.01
N ALA A 28 35.91 0.83 -15.03
CA ALA A 28 35.40 2.18 -14.84
C ALA A 28 34.17 2.06 -13.96
N THR A 29 34.21 2.61 -12.77
CA THR A 29 33.05 2.95 -11.96
C THR A 29 32.21 3.89 -12.81
N SER A 30 31.25 3.34 -13.53
CA SER A 30 30.29 4.13 -14.28
C SER A 30 29.45 4.90 -13.26
N THR A 31 29.80 6.15 -13.01
CA THR A 31 28.76 7.15 -12.87
C THR A 31 27.92 6.97 -14.10
N LEU A 32 26.72 6.37 -13.95
CA LEU A 32 25.77 6.25 -15.03
C LEU A 32 25.61 7.67 -15.58
N GLU A 33 26.14 7.92 -16.77
CA GLU A 33 25.84 9.14 -17.51
C GLU A 33 24.32 9.27 -17.51
N ALA A 34 23.80 10.49 -17.34
CA ALA A 34 22.38 10.77 -17.34
C ALA A 34 21.80 10.27 -18.68
N VAL A 35 21.30 9.02 -18.66
CA VAL A 35 20.72 8.40 -19.85
C VAL A 35 19.41 9.09 -20.09
N GLN A 36 19.32 9.83 -21.19
CA GLN A 36 18.05 10.40 -21.61
C GLN A 36 17.12 9.27 -22.06
N VAL A 37 16.21 8.88 -21.18
CA VAL A 37 15.19 7.89 -21.46
C VAL A 37 14.07 8.55 -22.25
N LYS A 38 13.86 8.16 -23.51
CA LYS A 38 12.74 8.57 -24.34
C LYS A 38 12.01 7.34 -24.84
N GLY A 39 10.73 7.21 -24.44
CA GLY A 39 9.84 6.13 -24.83
C GLY A 39 9.90 4.90 -23.92
N VAL A 40 8.97 3.99 -24.18
CA VAL A 40 8.77 2.76 -23.38
C VAL A 40 9.99 1.83 -23.46
N ARG A 41 10.53 1.69 -24.66
CA ARG A 41 11.67 0.80 -24.92
C ARG A 41 12.92 1.23 -24.16
N SER A 42 13.28 2.51 -24.27
CA SER A 42 14.45 3.06 -23.60
C SER A 42 14.34 3.01 -22.07
N SER A 43 13.13 3.21 -21.53
CA SER A 43 12.83 3.05 -20.10
C SER A 43 13.10 1.62 -19.63
N VAL A 44 12.62 0.62 -20.38
CA VAL A 44 12.82 -0.81 -20.05
C VAL A 44 14.29 -1.21 -20.20
N GLU A 45 14.98 -0.76 -21.24
CA GLU A 45 16.41 -0.99 -21.43
C GLU A 45 17.24 -0.43 -20.27
N SER A 46 16.93 0.80 -19.84
CA SER A 46 17.58 1.43 -18.68
C SER A 46 17.30 0.67 -17.38
N ALA A 47 16.07 0.22 -17.16
CA ALA A 47 15.71 -0.57 -15.99
C ALA A 47 16.47 -1.90 -15.93
N ILE A 48 16.61 -2.60 -17.08
CA ILE A 48 17.40 -3.83 -17.19
C ILE A 48 18.88 -3.57 -16.96
N ALA A 49 19.43 -2.45 -17.47
CA ALA A 49 20.83 -2.08 -17.26
C ALA A 49 21.12 -1.78 -15.77
N ILE A 50 20.22 -1.06 -15.09
CA ILE A 50 20.31 -0.82 -13.64
C ILE A 50 20.30 -2.15 -12.88
N LYS A 51 19.36 -3.05 -13.18
CA LYS A 51 19.30 -4.38 -12.58
C LYS A 51 20.60 -5.16 -12.79
N GLN A 52 21.16 -5.14 -13.98
CA GLN A 52 22.40 -5.86 -14.31
C GLN A 52 23.60 -5.31 -13.53
N SER A 53 23.67 -3.99 -13.34
CA SER A 53 24.78 -3.33 -12.65
C SER A 53 24.67 -3.36 -11.12
N ASN A 54 23.47 -3.54 -10.56
CA ASN A 54 23.29 -3.65 -9.11
C ASN A 54 23.94 -4.91 -8.55
N ALA A 55 24.53 -4.79 -7.37
CA ALA A 55 25.08 -5.95 -6.66
C ALA A 55 24.00 -6.77 -5.95
N GLU A 56 22.90 -6.13 -5.56
CA GLU A 56 21.73 -6.74 -4.94
C GLU A 56 20.78 -7.32 -5.99
N ILE A 57 19.94 -8.27 -5.58
CA ILE A 57 18.79 -8.70 -6.37
C ILE A 57 17.75 -7.59 -6.31
N SER A 58 17.60 -6.86 -7.41
CA SER A 58 16.71 -5.71 -7.51
C SER A 58 15.95 -5.69 -8.82
N ASP A 59 14.89 -4.92 -8.89
CA ASP A 59 14.21 -4.52 -10.11
C ASP A 59 13.99 -3.01 -10.09
N SER A 60 14.02 -2.38 -11.26
CA SER A 60 13.89 -0.94 -11.38
C SER A 60 12.76 -0.57 -12.33
N ILE A 61 12.15 0.57 -12.09
CA ILE A 61 11.24 1.26 -13.00
C ILE A 61 11.83 2.63 -13.28
N VAL A 62 12.08 2.93 -14.54
CA VAL A 62 12.64 4.21 -14.99
C VAL A 62 11.54 5.00 -15.68
N ALA A 63 11.43 6.29 -15.41
CA ALA A 63 10.46 7.15 -16.06
C ALA A 63 10.76 7.27 -17.55
N GLU A 64 9.76 7.08 -18.41
CA GLU A 64 9.89 7.13 -19.87
C GLU A 64 10.26 8.51 -20.39
N ASP A 65 9.87 9.58 -19.69
CA ASP A 65 10.20 10.98 -19.94
C ASP A 65 9.94 11.81 -18.68
N ILE A 66 10.14 13.12 -18.73
CA ILE A 66 9.81 14.02 -17.64
C ILE A 66 8.29 13.96 -17.37
N GLY A 67 7.93 13.62 -16.13
CA GLY A 67 6.53 13.49 -15.73
C GLY A 67 5.78 12.31 -16.34
N LYS A 68 6.48 11.27 -16.80
CA LYS A 68 5.88 10.10 -17.40
C LYS A 68 6.41 8.81 -16.78
N LEU A 69 5.87 8.41 -15.65
CA LEU A 69 5.85 6.99 -15.29
C LEU A 69 4.80 6.27 -16.14
N PRO A 70 5.02 4.98 -16.33
CA PRO A 70 4.02 4.16 -17.03
C PRO A 70 2.64 4.12 -16.37
N ASP A 71 2.46 4.63 -15.15
CA ASP A 71 1.22 4.64 -14.35
C ASP A 71 1.04 5.95 -13.60
N ASN A 72 -0.20 6.19 -13.14
CA ASN A 72 -0.59 7.44 -12.48
C ASN A 72 -0.02 7.60 -11.05
N SER A 73 0.51 6.55 -10.44
CA SER A 73 1.18 6.59 -9.14
C SER A 73 2.35 5.61 -9.09
N VAL A 74 3.29 5.85 -8.16
CA VAL A 74 4.42 4.95 -7.89
C VAL A 74 3.93 3.56 -7.50
N ALA A 75 2.95 3.47 -6.61
CA ALA A 75 2.39 2.21 -6.15
C ALA A 75 1.79 1.37 -7.30
N ALA A 76 1.11 2.01 -8.26
CA ALA A 76 0.57 1.33 -9.44
C ALA A 76 1.68 0.85 -10.39
N ALA A 77 2.73 1.63 -10.57
CA ALA A 77 3.88 1.25 -11.38
C ALA A 77 4.59 0.01 -10.80
N LEU A 78 4.74 -0.07 -9.49
CA LEU A 78 5.39 -1.18 -8.79
C LEU A 78 4.68 -2.53 -8.98
N GLN A 79 3.40 -2.55 -9.30
CA GLN A 79 2.67 -3.78 -9.60
C GLN A 79 3.29 -4.59 -10.75
N ARG A 80 4.09 -3.97 -11.61
CA ARG A 80 4.77 -4.62 -12.75
C ARG A 80 6.08 -5.30 -12.39
N VAL A 81 6.61 -4.99 -11.22
CA VAL A 81 7.84 -5.59 -10.73
C VAL A 81 7.58 -7.05 -10.36
N THR A 82 8.45 -7.95 -10.77
CA THR A 82 8.36 -9.37 -10.42
C THR A 82 8.37 -9.52 -8.90
N GLY A 83 7.49 -10.35 -8.33
CA GLY A 83 7.40 -10.55 -6.88
C GLY A 83 6.65 -9.45 -6.12
N VAL A 84 6.16 -8.42 -6.79
CA VAL A 84 5.36 -7.37 -6.17
C VAL A 84 3.87 -7.67 -6.34
N GLN A 85 3.14 -7.62 -5.24
CA GLN A 85 1.68 -7.66 -5.17
C GLN A 85 1.16 -6.33 -4.62
N VAL A 86 -0.08 -5.99 -4.89
CA VAL A 86 -0.67 -4.74 -4.41
C VAL A 86 -2.04 -4.99 -3.77
N ALA A 87 -2.39 -4.17 -2.79
CA ALA A 87 -3.73 -4.08 -2.26
C ALA A 87 -4.38 -2.76 -2.73
N ARG A 88 -5.65 -2.83 -3.11
CA ARG A 88 -6.39 -1.68 -3.64
C ARG A 88 -7.46 -1.20 -2.64
N ALA A 89 -7.70 0.11 -2.62
CA ALA A 89 -8.77 0.73 -1.85
C ALA A 89 -9.41 1.85 -2.67
N GLY A 90 -10.74 1.78 -2.86
CA GLY A 90 -11.47 2.74 -3.70
C GLY A 90 -10.94 2.77 -5.14
N GLY A 91 -10.60 1.60 -5.71
CA GLY A 91 -10.10 1.46 -7.07
C GLY A 91 -8.66 1.96 -7.31
N GLU A 92 -7.93 2.39 -6.28
CA GLU A 92 -6.53 2.83 -6.37
C GLU A 92 -5.60 1.87 -5.64
N VAL A 93 -4.38 1.69 -6.15
CA VAL A 93 -3.34 0.93 -5.45
C VAL A 93 -2.93 1.72 -4.20
N GLY A 94 -3.20 1.17 -3.03
CA GLY A 94 -2.81 1.74 -1.74
C GLY A 94 -1.48 1.15 -1.27
N HIS A 95 -1.48 -0.13 -0.90
CA HIS A 95 -0.31 -0.77 -0.31
C HIS A 95 0.42 -1.67 -1.30
N VAL A 96 1.75 -1.68 -1.18
CA VAL A 96 2.65 -2.52 -1.95
C VAL A 96 3.21 -3.62 -1.05
N LEU A 97 3.19 -4.86 -1.53
CA LEU A 97 3.75 -6.02 -0.85
C LEU A 97 4.88 -6.58 -1.72
N VAL A 98 6.07 -6.70 -1.16
CA VAL A 98 7.20 -7.35 -1.85
C VAL A 98 7.26 -8.80 -1.36
N ARG A 99 7.14 -9.74 -2.31
CA ARG A 99 7.08 -11.18 -2.00
C ARG A 99 5.98 -11.54 -0.99
N GLY A 100 4.88 -10.77 -1.02
CA GLY A 100 3.73 -10.97 -0.16
C GLY A 100 3.84 -10.36 1.25
N LEU A 101 4.96 -9.73 1.61
CA LEU A 101 5.12 -9.04 2.90
C LEU A 101 4.88 -7.54 2.76
N PRO A 102 4.12 -6.91 3.67
CA PRO A 102 3.87 -5.47 3.67
C PRO A 102 5.02 -4.65 4.28
N ASN A 103 5.92 -5.29 5.03
CA ASN A 103 7.00 -4.65 5.77
C ASN A 103 8.15 -4.23 4.84
N VAL A 104 7.86 -3.28 3.97
CA VAL A 104 8.79 -2.67 3.00
C VAL A 104 9.17 -1.30 3.50
N ILE A 105 10.45 -1.01 3.64
CA ILE A 105 10.86 0.38 3.90
C ILE A 105 10.84 1.18 2.60
N THR A 106 10.19 2.32 2.62
CA THR A 106 10.19 3.26 1.50
C THR A 106 11.18 4.39 1.79
N THR A 107 12.12 4.59 0.87
CA THR A 107 13.09 5.68 0.96
C THR A 107 12.98 6.64 -0.22
N LEU A 108 13.44 7.87 -0.03
CA LEU A 108 13.55 8.90 -1.06
C LEU A 108 15.02 9.26 -1.23
N ASP A 109 15.65 8.85 -2.33
CA ASP A 109 17.10 8.95 -2.55
C ASP A 109 17.89 8.35 -1.36
N GLY A 110 17.47 7.21 -0.84
CA GLY A 110 18.05 6.51 0.31
C GLY A 110 17.76 7.16 1.67
N ARG A 111 16.91 8.19 1.73
CA ARG A 111 16.45 8.84 2.98
C ARG A 111 15.12 8.25 3.40
N ASN A 112 14.91 8.02 4.68
CA ASN A 112 13.58 7.73 5.18
C ASN A 112 12.69 8.98 5.09
N VAL A 113 11.41 8.77 4.82
CA VAL A 113 10.40 9.83 4.89
C VAL A 113 9.42 9.45 5.99
N PHE A 114 9.68 10.00 7.16
CA PHE A 114 8.85 9.76 8.34
C PHE A 114 7.54 10.52 8.22
N THR A 115 6.41 9.80 8.25
CA THR A 115 5.09 10.39 8.11
C THR A 115 4.28 10.24 9.39
N THR A 116 4.01 11.34 10.07
CA THR A 116 3.21 11.43 11.30
C THR A 116 3.63 10.43 12.38
N VAL A 117 2.85 9.37 12.59
CA VAL A 117 3.10 8.30 13.57
C VAL A 117 3.34 6.94 12.89
N GLY A 118 3.27 6.90 11.53
CA GLY A 118 3.64 5.72 10.74
C GLY A 118 5.13 5.69 10.45
N ARG A 119 5.67 4.50 10.20
CA ARG A 119 7.10 4.34 9.89
C ARG A 119 7.44 4.48 8.42
N ASP A 120 6.43 4.34 7.55
CA ASP A 120 6.60 4.31 6.11
C ASP A 120 5.79 5.40 5.41
N MET A 121 6.30 5.85 4.27
CA MET A 121 5.59 6.78 3.39
C MET A 121 4.63 6.02 2.47
N GLU A 122 3.40 6.52 2.36
CA GLU A 122 2.43 6.02 1.38
C GLU A 122 2.89 6.31 -0.05
N LEU A 123 3.31 5.27 -0.77
CA LEU A 123 3.76 5.38 -2.16
C LEU A 123 2.67 5.89 -3.12
N ALA A 124 1.40 5.73 -2.74
CA ALA A 124 0.27 6.27 -3.49
C ALA A 124 0.24 7.82 -3.47
N ASP A 125 0.84 8.45 -2.47
CA ASP A 125 0.85 9.90 -2.32
C ASP A 125 2.03 10.58 -3.02
N VAL A 126 3.02 9.79 -3.50
CA VAL A 126 4.15 10.30 -4.28
C VAL A 126 3.72 10.47 -5.74
N PRO A 127 3.70 11.71 -6.26
CA PRO A 127 3.32 11.96 -7.65
C PRO A 127 4.36 11.40 -8.63
N ALA A 128 3.86 10.67 -9.61
CA ALA A 128 4.68 10.06 -10.65
C ALA A 128 5.49 11.09 -11.46
N GLU A 129 5.00 12.32 -11.55
CA GLU A 129 5.60 13.41 -12.32
C GLU A 129 6.93 13.91 -11.77
N LEU A 130 7.21 13.68 -10.48
CA LEU A 130 8.45 14.12 -9.83
C LEU A 130 9.60 13.13 -10.02
N LEU A 131 9.34 11.94 -10.52
CA LEU A 131 10.24 10.80 -10.43
C LEU A 131 11.21 10.70 -11.59
N ARG A 132 12.43 10.24 -11.30
CA ARG A 132 13.40 9.71 -12.24
C ARG A 132 13.28 8.19 -12.36
N SER A 133 13.30 7.49 -11.24
CA SER A 133 13.21 6.02 -11.17
C SER A 133 12.72 5.57 -9.79
N VAL A 134 12.34 4.30 -9.71
CA VAL A 134 12.04 3.60 -8.47
C VAL A 134 12.76 2.26 -8.49
N ASP A 135 13.55 1.99 -7.47
CA ASP A 135 14.29 0.74 -7.33
C ASP A 135 13.68 -0.11 -6.22
N VAL A 136 13.44 -1.39 -6.50
CA VAL A 136 12.95 -2.37 -5.54
C VAL A 136 14.08 -3.35 -5.22
N TYR A 137 14.69 -3.18 -4.07
CA TYR A 137 15.73 -4.06 -3.57
C TYR A 137 15.09 -5.20 -2.77
N LYS A 138 15.20 -6.42 -3.28
CA LYS A 138 14.69 -7.65 -2.65
C LYS A 138 15.70 -8.29 -1.70
N THR A 139 16.97 -7.92 -1.83
CA THR A 139 18.06 -8.21 -0.93
C THR A 139 18.79 -6.92 -0.58
N THR A 140 19.38 -6.85 0.62
CA THR A 140 19.99 -5.63 1.13
C THR A 140 21.40 -5.89 1.64
N GLY A 141 22.33 -4.98 1.31
CA GLY A 141 23.67 -4.91 1.90
C GLY A 141 23.67 -4.10 3.21
N ALA A 142 24.86 -3.98 3.85
CA ALA A 142 24.99 -3.29 5.12
C ALA A 142 24.74 -1.77 5.03
N GLN A 143 24.87 -1.18 3.83
CA GLN A 143 24.65 0.25 3.57
C GLN A 143 23.18 0.66 3.65
N PHE A 144 22.25 -0.28 3.46
CA PHE A 144 20.81 0.04 3.54
C PHE A 144 20.34 0.27 4.96
N GLN A 145 19.40 1.15 5.12
CA GLN A 145 18.74 1.37 6.39
C GLN A 145 17.93 0.13 6.79
N GLU A 146 17.96 -0.21 8.07
CA GLU A 146 17.12 -1.26 8.65
C GLU A 146 15.66 -0.82 8.71
N GLY A 147 14.71 -1.76 8.70
CA GLY A 147 13.27 -1.51 8.84
C GLY A 147 12.38 -2.31 7.89
N GLY A 148 12.94 -2.91 6.83
CA GLY A 148 12.16 -3.67 5.85
C GLY A 148 12.57 -5.14 5.79
N ILE A 149 11.79 -6.05 6.40
CA ILE A 149 12.02 -7.50 6.23
C ILE A 149 11.62 -8.00 4.83
N ALA A 150 10.80 -7.25 4.12
CA ALA A 150 10.39 -7.57 2.75
C ALA A 150 11.39 -7.04 1.71
N GLY A 151 12.10 -5.96 2.03
CA GLY A 151 13.03 -5.25 1.15
C GLY A 151 12.94 -3.75 1.28
N VAL A 152 13.55 -3.05 0.31
CA VAL A 152 13.56 -1.57 0.25
C VAL A 152 12.99 -1.13 -1.09
N VAL A 153 12.11 -0.13 -1.07
CA VAL A 153 11.67 0.61 -2.26
C VAL A 153 12.31 2.00 -2.18
N ASP A 154 13.30 2.26 -3.03
CA ASP A 154 13.96 3.56 -3.09
C ASP A 154 13.42 4.37 -4.27
N VAL A 155 12.83 5.50 -3.95
CA VAL A 155 12.23 6.43 -4.91
C VAL A 155 13.25 7.52 -5.22
N HIS A 156 13.61 7.69 -6.49
CA HIS A 156 14.56 8.69 -6.91
C HIS A 156 13.86 9.87 -7.57
N LEU A 157 14.05 11.06 -7.01
CA LEU A 157 13.60 12.30 -7.61
C LEU A 157 14.60 12.80 -8.66
N ARG A 158 14.12 13.62 -9.59
CA ARG A 158 14.97 14.30 -10.53
C ARG A 158 15.72 15.45 -9.86
N ARG A 159 16.96 15.66 -10.29
CA ARG A 159 17.80 16.79 -9.91
C ARG A 159 18.21 17.60 -11.15
N PRO A 160 18.70 18.84 -11.00
CA PRO A 160 19.07 19.67 -12.14
C PRO A 160 20.08 19.05 -13.13
N PHE A 161 21.03 18.27 -12.63
CA PHE A 161 22.05 17.64 -13.48
C PHE A 161 21.56 16.39 -14.23
N ASP A 162 20.36 15.89 -13.89
CA ASP A 162 19.72 14.79 -14.61
C ASP A 162 19.13 15.22 -15.97
N PHE A 163 19.08 16.52 -16.26
CA PHE A 163 18.56 17.05 -17.52
C PHE A 163 19.70 17.26 -18.53
N ASP A 164 19.47 16.90 -19.81
CA ASP A 164 20.48 17.06 -20.85
C ASP A 164 20.61 18.51 -21.32
N GLN A 165 19.51 19.27 -21.29
CA GLN A 165 19.46 20.64 -21.71
C GLN A 165 19.76 21.58 -20.54
N ASP A 166 20.41 22.71 -20.84
CA ASP A 166 20.73 23.74 -19.85
C ASP A 166 19.50 24.43 -19.30
N SER A 167 18.42 24.46 -20.05
CA SER A 167 17.11 24.97 -19.62
C SER A 167 16.03 23.99 -20.09
N THR A 168 15.14 23.59 -19.18
CA THR A 168 14.02 22.71 -19.51
C THR A 168 12.75 23.23 -18.84
N ILE A 169 11.70 23.34 -19.63
CA ILE A 169 10.32 23.59 -19.16
C ILE A 169 9.48 22.40 -19.59
N ALA A 170 8.94 21.65 -18.66
CA ALA A 170 8.11 20.48 -18.95
C ALA A 170 6.86 20.48 -18.08
N GLY A 171 5.79 19.86 -18.55
CA GLY A 171 4.58 19.74 -17.76
C GLY A 171 3.50 18.92 -18.43
N SER A 172 2.41 18.73 -17.72
CA SER A 172 1.22 18.01 -18.19
C SER A 172 -0.07 18.71 -17.77
N ILE A 173 -1.08 18.59 -18.60
CA ILE A 173 -2.47 18.94 -18.25
C ILE A 173 -3.35 17.80 -18.74
N SER A 174 -4.24 17.33 -17.88
CA SER A 174 -5.16 16.24 -18.20
C SER A 174 -6.51 16.43 -17.54
N ALA A 175 -7.50 15.69 -18.05
CA ALA A 175 -8.82 15.53 -17.47
C ALA A 175 -9.04 14.06 -17.12
N LEU A 176 -9.38 13.78 -15.86
CA LEU A 176 -9.72 12.46 -15.36
C LEU A 176 -11.22 12.36 -15.15
N ARG A 177 -11.83 11.25 -15.59
CA ARG A 177 -13.25 10.92 -15.38
C ARG A 177 -13.40 9.51 -14.83
N GLY A 178 -14.14 9.37 -13.71
CA GLY A 178 -14.66 8.10 -13.22
C GLY A 178 -16.04 7.81 -13.81
N ASP A 179 -16.33 6.56 -14.12
CA ASP A 179 -17.62 6.16 -14.69
C ASP A 179 -18.75 6.16 -13.65
N GLN A 180 -18.51 5.66 -12.43
CA GLN A 180 -19.52 5.63 -11.37
C GLN A 180 -19.66 6.99 -10.69
N SER A 181 -18.56 7.67 -10.35
CA SER A 181 -18.59 9.02 -9.76
C SER A 181 -19.12 10.07 -10.73
N GLY A 182 -19.02 9.83 -12.04
CA GLY A 182 -19.54 10.68 -13.11
C GLY A 182 -18.87 12.05 -13.22
N LYS A 183 -17.84 12.32 -12.39
CA LYS A 183 -17.17 13.61 -12.32
C LYS A 183 -15.95 13.65 -13.25
N THR A 184 -15.78 14.78 -13.94
CA THR A 184 -14.57 15.08 -14.73
C THR A 184 -13.78 16.17 -14.02
N VAL A 185 -12.50 15.95 -13.76
CA VAL A 185 -11.64 16.86 -12.99
C VAL A 185 -10.29 17.09 -13.69
N PRO A 186 -9.73 18.31 -13.59
CA PRO A 186 -8.42 18.61 -14.15
C PRO A 186 -7.30 18.16 -13.20
N ASN A 187 -6.20 17.72 -13.80
CA ASN A 187 -4.91 17.41 -13.17
C ASN A 187 -3.80 18.08 -13.95
N GLY A 188 -2.67 18.35 -13.31
CA GLY A 188 -1.55 18.96 -14.02
C GLY A 188 -0.28 19.06 -13.22
N SER A 189 0.84 19.22 -13.93
CA SER A 189 2.16 19.39 -13.37
C SER A 189 3.00 20.38 -14.19
N LEU A 190 3.98 21.01 -13.54
CA LEU A 190 4.96 21.88 -14.17
C LEU A 190 6.32 21.67 -13.54
N THR A 191 7.34 21.48 -14.35
CA THR A 191 8.75 21.36 -13.96
C THR A 191 9.57 22.40 -14.72
N LEU A 192 10.40 23.13 -13.98
CA LEU A 192 11.37 24.08 -14.49
C LEU A 192 12.74 23.65 -14.02
N SER A 193 13.71 23.56 -14.92
CA SER A 193 15.10 23.27 -14.60
C SER A 193 16.05 24.16 -15.37
N GLN A 194 17.11 24.60 -14.71
CA GLN A 194 18.18 25.35 -15.32
C GLN A 194 19.52 24.94 -14.74
N ARG A 195 20.51 24.75 -15.60
CA ARG A 195 21.90 24.54 -15.19
C ARG A 195 22.81 25.47 -15.97
N ARG A 196 23.94 25.83 -15.39
CA ARG A 196 24.96 26.68 -16.00
C ARG A 196 26.34 26.31 -15.48
N ASP A 197 27.30 26.35 -16.40
CA ASP A 197 28.70 26.35 -16.03
C ASP A 197 29.12 27.80 -15.71
N THR A 198 29.72 27.98 -14.55
CA THR A 198 30.12 29.28 -14.00
C THR A 198 31.61 29.24 -13.61
N GLY A 199 32.19 30.38 -13.33
CA GLY A 199 33.55 30.45 -12.78
C GLY A 199 33.71 29.81 -11.38
N LEU A 200 32.61 29.49 -10.72
CA LEU A 200 32.56 28.77 -9.41
C LEU A 200 32.22 27.29 -9.57
N GLY A 201 32.23 26.76 -10.79
CA GLY A 201 31.81 25.40 -11.13
C GLY A 201 30.43 25.33 -11.75
N ARG A 202 29.96 24.09 -12.00
CA ARG A 202 28.63 23.83 -12.51
C ARG A 202 27.56 24.02 -11.42
N MET A 203 26.53 24.79 -11.73
CA MET A 203 25.38 25.01 -10.84
C MET A 203 24.07 24.69 -11.56
N GLY A 204 23.10 24.19 -10.84
CA GLY A 204 21.76 23.99 -11.37
C GLY A 204 20.70 24.11 -10.29
N TRP A 205 19.50 24.50 -10.72
CA TRP A 205 18.30 24.48 -9.88
C TRP A 205 17.13 23.90 -10.66
N MET A 206 16.22 23.26 -9.93
CA MET A 206 15.01 22.70 -10.46
C MET A 206 13.87 22.94 -9.48
N GLY A 207 12.68 23.23 -10.02
CA GLY A 207 11.45 23.27 -9.23
C GLY A 207 10.34 22.57 -9.98
N SER A 208 9.55 21.78 -9.27
CA SER A 208 8.36 21.12 -9.81
C SER A 208 7.17 21.30 -8.87
N VAL A 209 5.99 21.42 -9.48
CA VAL A 209 4.70 21.42 -8.77
C VAL A 209 3.74 20.47 -9.47
N SER A 210 2.89 19.78 -8.68
CA SER A 210 1.87 18.88 -9.20
C SER A 210 0.57 19.03 -8.40
N TYR A 211 -0.55 18.94 -9.10
CA TYR A 211 -1.87 18.88 -8.54
C TYR A 211 -2.64 17.74 -9.17
N GLN A 212 -3.09 16.80 -8.35
CA GLN A 212 -3.92 15.68 -8.75
C GLN A 212 -5.22 15.67 -7.95
N ARG A 213 -6.34 15.49 -8.64
CA ARG A 213 -7.65 15.30 -8.04
C ARG A 213 -8.29 14.04 -8.61
N ARG A 214 -8.81 13.19 -7.72
CA ARG A 214 -9.47 11.96 -8.09
C ARG A 214 -10.73 11.78 -7.26
N PRO A 215 -11.89 12.18 -7.80
CA PRO A 215 -13.16 11.72 -7.26
C PRO A 215 -13.29 10.21 -7.50
N TYR A 216 -13.95 9.51 -6.58
CA TYR A 216 -14.17 8.07 -6.72
C TYR A 216 -15.52 7.67 -6.14
N GLN A 217 -16.05 6.56 -6.67
CA GLN A 217 -17.17 5.83 -6.09
C GLN A 217 -16.90 4.33 -6.16
N GLU A 218 -17.25 3.64 -5.10
CA GLU A 218 -17.25 2.18 -4.99
C GLU A 218 -18.55 1.75 -4.34
N SER A 219 -19.17 0.71 -4.87
CA SER A 219 -20.40 0.15 -4.34
C SER A 219 -20.18 -1.29 -3.95
N ASN A 220 -20.64 -1.66 -2.75
CA ASN A 220 -20.44 -2.99 -2.19
C ASN A 220 -21.77 -3.56 -1.71
N THR A 221 -22.03 -4.85 -1.96
CA THR A 221 -23.02 -5.60 -1.18
C THR A 221 -22.31 -6.38 -0.10
N LEU A 222 -22.93 -6.53 1.05
CA LEU A 222 -22.31 -7.18 2.20
C LEU A 222 -23.28 -8.00 3.02
N TYR A 223 -22.72 -9.02 3.67
CA TYR A 223 -23.33 -9.76 4.76
C TYR A 223 -22.51 -9.54 6.02
N GLY A 224 -23.18 -9.41 7.16
CA GLY A 224 -22.54 -9.45 8.46
C GLY A 224 -22.06 -10.85 8.82
N THR A 225 -21.70 -11.05 10.09
CA THR A 225 -21.41 -12.38 10.64
C THR A 225 -22.64 -13.28 10.59
N TYR A 226 -22.43 -14.58 10.52
CA TYR A 226 -23.50 -15.56 10.49
C TYR A 226 -23.64 -16.22 11.86
N ASP A 227 -24.85 -16.19 12.40
CA ASP A 227 -25.20 -16.92 13.61
C ASP A 227 -25.92 -18.21 13.23
N ARG A 228 -25.65 -19.30 13.96
CA ARG A 228 -26.36 -20.55 13.79
C ARG A 228 -27.61 -20.52 14.64
N LYS A 229 -28.78 -20.54 14.01
CA LYS A 229 -30.10 -20.40 14.66
C LYS A 229 -31.06 -21.45 14.16
N ALA A 230 -32.10 -21.73 14.95
CA ALA A 230 -33.24 -22.51 14.47
C ALA A 230 -33.90 -21.77 13.28
N ASN A 231 -34.25 -22.53 12.24
CA ASN A 231 -35.05 -21.99 11.16
C ASN A 231 -36.40 -21.50 11.69
N PRO A 232 -36.78 -20.21 11.48
CA PRO A 232 -38.02 -19.66 12.03
C PRO A 232 -39.30 -20.45 11.62
N LEU A 233 -39.28 -21.11 10.44
CA LEU A 233 -40.42 -21.88 9.93
C LEU A 233 -40.31 -23.40 10.17
N ASP A 234 -39.13 -23.89 10.57
CA ASP A 234 -38.88 -25.29 10.92
C ASP A 234 -37.86 -25.34 12.07
N PRO A 235 -38.28 -25.21 13.33
CA PRO A 235 -37.39 -25.16 14.50
C PRO A 235 -36.48 -26.40 14.69
N ALA A 236 -36.77 -27.52 14.04
CA ALA A 236 -35.92 -28.70 14.07
C ALA A 236 -34.66 -28.54 13.17
N GLN A 237 -34.70 -27.65 12.19
CA GLN A 237 -33.58 -27.37 11.31
C GLN A 237 -32.73 -26.22 11.86
N GLN A 238 -31.41 -26.40 11.95
CA GLN A 238 -30.47 -25.35 12.28
C GLN A 238 -29.91 -24.75 10.98
N ILE A 239 -29.95 -23.44 10.87
CA ILE A 239 -29.48 -22.70 9.70
C ILE A 239 -28.51 -21.57 10.06
N TYR A 240 -27.64 -21.18 9.14
CA TYR A 240 -26.78 -20.00 9.29
C TYR A 240 -27.48 -18.76 8.74
N VAL A 241 -27.73 -17.78 9.60
CA VAL A 241 -28.44 -16.53 9.27
C VAL A 241 -27.45 -15.37 9.41
N PRO A 242 -27.25 -14.54 8.37
CA PRO A 242 -26.41 -13.36 8.50
C PRO A 242 -27.07 -12.36 9.45
N TYR A 243 -26.32 -11.82 10.42
CA TYR A 243 -26.83 -10.82 11.35
C TYR A 243 -27.37 -9.59 10.61
N SER A 244 -26.65 -9.11 9.61
CA SER A 244 -27.08 -8.04 8.69
C SER A 244 -26.80 -8.43 7.24
N ALA A 245 -27.59 -7.87 6.33
CA ALA A 245 -27.38 -8.04 4.88
C ALA A 245 -27.80 -6.76 4.16
N GLY A 246 -27.06 -6.35 3.12
CA GLY A 246 -27.39 -5.13 2.42
C GLY A 246 -26.28 -4.61 1.55
N GLY A 247 -26.01 -3.32 1.60
CA GLY A 247 -25.00 -2.69 0.78
C GLY A 247 -24.44 -1.40 1.35
N LEU A 248 -23.41 -0.90 0.70
CA LEU A 248 -22.86 0.41 0.95
C LEU A 248 -22.41 1.09 -0.35
N MET A 249 -22.37 2.41 -0.32
CA MET A 249 -21.71 3.25 -1.31
C MET A 249 -20.63 4.10 -0.62
N ALA A 250 -19.38 3.88 -1.01
CA ALA A 250 -18.25 4.69 -0.59
C ALA A 250 -17.91 5.68 -1.70
N ARG A 251 -17.90 6.97 -1.37
CA ARG A 251 -17.58 8.07 -2.31
C ARG A 251 -16.55 8.97 -1.67
N GLY A 252 -15.69 9.57 -2.48
CA GLY A 252 -14.74 10.53 -1.97
C GLY A 252 -14.18 11.45 -3.05
N ASP A 253 -13.31 12.35 -2.62
CA ASP A 253 -12.64 13.31 -3.49
C ASP A 253 -11.21 13.50 -2.97
N ARG A 254 -10.28 12.69 -3.51
CA ARG A 254 -8.85 12.74 -3.15
C ARG A 254 -8.17 13.87 -3.89
N LYS A 255 -7.43 14.70 -3.17
CA LYS A 255 -6.60 15.77 -3.72
C LYS A 255 -5.19 15.60 -3.21
N ARG A 256 -4.24 15.58 -4.15
CA ARG A 256 -2.81 15.54 -3.86
C ARG A 256 -2.16 16.79 -4.41
N LYS A 257 -1.34 17.41 -3.61
CA LYS A 257 -0.53 18.58 -3.97
C LYS A 257 0.90 18.24 -3.67
N SER A 258 1.80 18.53 -4.58
CA SER A 258 3.21 18.37 -4.30
C SER A 258 4.02 19.51 -4.88
N ALA A 259 5.13 19.77 -4.23
CA ALA A 259 6.16 20.68 -4.73
C ALA A 259 7.52 20.13 -4.34
N ASN A 260 8.48 20.19 -5.24
CA ASN A 260 9.87 19.95 -4.89
C ASN A 260 10.77 21.03 -5.47
N PHE A 261 11.86 21.28 -4.78
CA PHE A 261 12.93 22.14 -5.26
C PHE A 261 14.26 21.44 -5.00
N SER A 262 15.15 21.47 -5.99
CA SER A 262 16.50 20.93 -5.90
C SER A 262 17.50 21.94 -6.41
N PHE A 263 18.61 22.08 -5.69
CA PHE A 263 19.76 22.84 -6.09
C PHE A 263 21.02 21.94 -6.06
N GLN A 264 21.83 21.97 -7.10
CA GLN A 264 23.11 21.28 -7.18
C GLN A 264 24.22 22.26 -7.51
N TRP A 265 25.36 22.08 -6.88
CA TRP A 265 26.59 22.81 -7.14
C TRP A 265 27.78 21.86 -7.14
N ALA A 266 28.43 21.75 -8.29
CA ALA A 266 29.69 21.03 -8.45
C ALA A 266 30.83 22.04 -8.61
N PRO A 267 31.52 22.45 -7.51
CA PRO A 267 32.66 23.39 -7.56
C PRO A 267 33.86 22.80 -8.30
N SER A 268 33.94 21.50 -8.41
CA SER A 268 34.93 20.75 -9.18
C SER A 268 34.30 19.47 -9.73
N GLU A 269 34.99 18.77 -10.62
CA GLU A 269 34.57 17.46 -11.12
C GLU A 269 34.44 16.39 -10.00
N ASN A 270 35.14 16.58 -8.93
CA ASN A 270 35.22 15.62 -7.81
C ASN A 270 34.30 15.96 -6.62
N SER A 271 33.62 17.11 -6.62
CA SER A 271 32.82 17.53 -5.47
C SER A 271 31.48 18.07 -5.90
N GLU A 272 30.45 17.65 -5.21
CA GLU A 272 29.05 18.09 -5.42
C GLU A 272 28.41 18.40 -4.08
N VAL A 273 27.72 19.53 -4.00
CA VAL A 273 26.82 19.89 -2.92
C VAL A 273 25.41 19.96 -3.50
N TYR A 274 24.43 19.41 -2.78
CA TYR A 274 23.03 19.49 -3.18
C TYR A 274 22.14 19.87 -2.01
N PHE A 275 21.06 20.53 -2.34
CA PHE A 275 19.97 20.86 -1.41
C PHE A 275 18.65 20.47 -2.06
N ASP A 276 17.90 19.57 -1.43
CA ASP A 276 16.61 19.05 -1.88
C ASP A 276 15.52 19.43 -0.89
N THR A 277 14.34 19.79 -1.40
CA THR A 277 13.13 19.92 -0.61
C THR A 277 11.96 19.20 -1.27
N LEU A 278 11.05 18.68 -0.46
CA LEU A 278 9.83 18.05 -0.91
C LEU A 278 8.66 18.45 -0.01
N TYR A 279 7.54 18.78 -0.61
CA TYR A 279 6.24 18.92 0.04
C TYR A 279 5.25 17.98 -0.62
N ILE A 280 4.50 17.24 0.21
CA ILE A 280 3.37 16.40 -0.20
C ILE A 280 2.20 16.73 0.73
N GLY A 281 1.07 17.14 0.14
CA GLY A 281 -0.18 17.37 0.84
C GLY A 281 -1.29 16.49 0.28
N TYR A 282 -2.05 15.90 1.18
CA TYR A 282 -3.19 15.04 0.89
C TYR A 282 -4.45 15.55 1.57
N ASP A 283 -5.57 15.64 0.86
CA ASP A 283 -6.91 15.92 1.39
C ASP A 283 -7.90 14.93 0.77
N ASN A 284 -8.65 14.23 1.61
CA ASN A 284 -9.70 13.32 1.16
C ASN A 284 -10.94 13.51 2.04
N ARG A 285 -12.11 13.52 1.42
CA ARG A 285 -13.41 13.62 2.10
C ARG A 285 -14.30 12.45 1.74
N PRO A 286 -14.03 11.28 2.32
CA PRO A 286 -14.87 10.11 2.09
C PRO A 286 -16.24 10.26 2.75
N GLN A 287 -17.24 9.73 2.08
CA GLN A 287 -18.57 9.48 2.61
C GLN A 287 -18.93 8.02 2.35
N VAL A 288 -19.34 7.31 3.39
CA VAL A 288 -19.86 5.95 3.27
C VAL A 288 -21.31 5.93 3.70
N ASN A 289 -22.18 5.44 2.84
CA ASN A 289 -23.61 5.30 3.09
C ASN A 289 -23.96 3.82 3.14
N TYR A 290 -24.37 3.34 4.30
CA TYR A 290 -24.79 1.97 4.51
C TYR A 290 -26.30 1.83 4.35
N TRP A 291 -26.69 0.69 3.81
CA TRP A 291 -28.04 0.15 3.81
C TRP A 291 -27.98 -1.25 4.43
N LEU A 292 -28.40 -1.40 5.69
CA LEU A 292 -28.21 -2.59 6.48
C LEU A 292 -29.51 -3.03 7.19
N PRO A 293 -30.39 -3.73 6.53
CA PRO A 293 -31.41 -4.58 7.19
C PRO A 293 -30.76 -5.67 8.05
N PHE A 294 -31.45 -6.07 9.12
CA PHE A 294 -30.99 -7.08 10.07
C PHE A 294 -31.82 -8.37 9.99
N PRO A 295 -31.64 -9.22 8.95
CA PRO A 295 -32.34 -10.49 8.85
C PRO A 295 -32.11 -11.42 10.06
N GLY A 296 -30.98 -11.26 10.76
CA GLY A 296 -30.68 -11.98 11.99
C GLY A 296 -31.60 -11.68 13.17
N LEU A 297 -32.43 -10.63 13.09
CA LEU A 297 -33.46 -10.28 14.09
C LEU A 297 -34.85 -10.84 13.74
N ALA A 298 -35.00 -11.58 12.64
CA ALA A 298 -36.24 -12.26 12.32
C ALA A 298 -36.55 -13.37 13.34
N THR A 299 -37.81 -13.47 13.70
CA THR A 299 -38.33 -14.45 14.68
C THR A 299 -39.38 -15.39 14.04
N PRO A 300 -39.75 -16.49 14.65
CA PRO A 300 -40.83 -17.36 14.14
C PRO A 300 -42.12 -16.59 13.89
N GLU A 301 -42.46 -15.62 14.77
CA GLU A 301 -43.73 -14.88 14.74
C GLU A 301 -43.81 -13.87 13.58
N ASN A 302 -42.67 -13.32 13.14
CA ASN A 302 -42.64 -12.31 12.09
C ASN A 302 -42.12 -12.82 10.75
N THR A 303 -41.68 -14.09 10.62
CA THR A 303 -41.14 -14.65 9.37
C THR A 303 -42.22 -15.24 8.51
N GLU A 304 -42.27 -14.85 7.22
CA GLU A 304 -43.24 -15.36 6.23
C GLU A 304 -42.64 -16.42 5.30
N ALA A 305 -41.34 -16.28 4.93
CA ALA A 305 -40.67 -17.22 4.02
C ALA A 305 -39.18 -17.31 4.33
N VAL A 306 -38.64 -18.52 4.17
CA VAL A 306 -37.22 -18.84 4.28
C VAL A 306 -36.82 -19.68 3.07
N SER A 307 -35.69 -19.38 2.48
CA SER A 307 -35.03 -20.23 1.49
C SER A 307 -33.54 -20.38 1.79
N LEU A 308 -33.01 -21.57 1.54
CA LEU A 308 -31.60 -21.87 1.77
C LEU A 308 -30.83 -21.97 0.46
N ARG A 309 -29.55 -21.84 0.50
CA ARG A 309 -28.66 -22.09 -0.63
C ARG A 309 -28.72 -23.59 -0.98
N PRO A 310 -28.71 -23.93 -2.27
CA PRO A 310 -28.73 -25.33 -2.69
C PRO A 310 -27.58 -26.12 -2.08
N GLY A 311 -27.95 -27.23 -1.37
CA GLY A 311 -26.97 -28.11 -0.71
C GLY A 311 -26.24 -27.52 0.51
N SER A 312 -26.81 -26.50 1.15
CA SER A 312 -26.22 -25.79 2.28
C SER A 312 -27.30 -25.40 3.30
N ASP A 313 -26.91 -25.22 4.56
CA ASP A 313 -27.77 -24.67 5.62
C ASP A 313 -27.69 -23.14 5.71
N VAL A 314 -27.08 -22.47 4.75
CA VAL A 314 -26.92 -21.02 4.74
C VAL A 314 -28.15 -20.33 4.11
N LEU A 315 -28.70 -19.33 4.81
CA LEU A 315 -29.84 -18.54 4.35
C LEU A 315 -29.55 -17.90 2.99
N ALA A 316 -30.45 -18.13 2.04
CA ALA A 316 -30.41 -17.50 0.71
C ALA A 316 -31.49 -16.45 0.51
N GLY A 317 -32.65 -16.60 1.17
CA GLY A 317 -33.73 -15.64 1.11
C GLY A 317 -34.59 -15.66 2.36
N LEU A 318 -35.16 -14.50 2.67
CA LEU A 318 -36.02 -14.25 3.82
C LEU A 318 -37.12 -13.27 3.45
N VAL A 319 -38.31 -13.51 3.93
CA VAL A 319 -39.36 -12.51 4.01
C VAL A 319 -39.83 -12.45 5.46
N ALA A 320 -39.76 -11.26 6.06
CA ALA A 320 -40.14 -11.06 7.46
C ALA A 320 -40.71 -9.65 7.67
N ARG A 321 -41.59 -9.50 8.68
CA ARG A 321 -42.23 -8.23 9.05
C ARG A 321 -41.51 -7.56 10.20
N GLU A 322 -41.65 -6.24 10.30
CA GLU A 322 -41.18 -5.44 11.44
C GLU A 322 -39.70 -5.68 11.78
N VAL A 323 -38.87 -5.84 10.75
CA VAL A 323 -37.45 -6.05 10.91
C VAL A 323 -36.72 -4.71 10.89
N ARG A 324 -35.94 -4.46 11.94
CA ARG A 324 -35.09 -3.28 12.04
C ARG A 324 -34.16 -3.18 10.83
N THR A 325 -34.13 -1.97 10.24
CA THR A 325 -33.24 -1.63 9.12
C THR A 325 -32.49 -0.35 9.45
N LEU A 326 -31.19 -0.34 9.18
CA LEU A 326 -30.28 0.77 9.40
C LEU A 326 -29.91 1.44 8.08
N SER A 327 -30.01 2.76 8.04
CA SER A 327 -29.25 3.61 7.13
C SER A 327 -28.22 4.38 7.92
N SER A 328 -26.93 4.20 7.63
CA SER A 328 -25.86 4.92 8.28
C SER A 328 -25.15 5.81 7.27
N THR A 329 -24.86 7.05 7.66
CA THR A 329 -24.02 7.95 6.90
C THR A 329 -22.76 8.27 7.71
N GLN A 330 -21.61 7.88 7.19
CA GLN A 330 -20.32 8.20 7.76
C GLN A 330 -19.62 9.21 6.85
N ALA A 331 -19.32 10.38 7.41
CA ALA A 331 -18.61 11.47 6.74
C ALA A 331 -17.23 11.65 7.37
N HIS A 332 -16.20 11.64 6.56
CA HIS A 332 -14.83 11.80 7.04
C HIS A 332 -14.15 12.99 6.39
N LYS A 333 -13.16 13.54 7.09
CA LYS A 333 -12.18 14.49 6.57
C LYS A 333 -10.81 13.99 6.99
N ASN A 334 -9.98 13.64 6.02
CA ASN A 334 -8.61 13.17 6.23
C ASN A 334 -7.68 14.12 5.49
N ALA A 335 -6.72 14.70 6.19
CA ALA A 335 -5.74 15.60 5.62
C ALA A 335 -4.36 15.29 6.20
N SER A 336 -3.33 15.33 5.38
CA SER A 336 -1.94 15.25 5.83
C SER A 336 -1.04 16.17 5.01
N ASP A 337 -0.02 16.70 5.67
CA ASP A 337 1.03 17.51 5.08
C ASP A 337 2.39 16.99 5.52
N THR A 338 3.28 16.72 4.58
CA THR A 338 4.64 16.26 4.83
C THR A 338 5.63 17.17 4.13
N TYR A 339 6.62 17.63 4.86
CA TYR A 339 7.74 18.47 4.41
C TYR A 339 9.05 17.73 4.67
N GLN A 340 9.93 17.67 3.70
CA GLN A 340 11.29 17.18 3.86
C GLN A 340 12.27 18.19 3.26
N ALA A 341 13.41 18.39 3.94
CA ALA A 341 14.56 19.12 3.42
C ALA A 341 15.82 18.33 3.68
N ALA A 342 16.76 18.32 2.74
CA ALA A 342 18.03 17.64 2.86
C ALA A 342 19.17 18.47 2.26
N LEU A 343 20.29 18.52 2.97
CA LEU A 343 21.54 19.11 2.51
C LEU A 343 22.60 18.02 2.49
N GLY A 344 23.21 17.79 1.32
CA GLY A 344 24.19 16.75 1.17
C GLY A 344 25.42 17.20 0.40
N TRP A 345 26.48 16.46 0.62
CA TRP A 345 27.77 16.63 -0.06
C TRP A 345 28.26 15.26 -0.52
N ARG A 346 28.85 15.20 -1.71
CA ARG A 346 29.53 14.03 -2.29
C ARG A 346 30.90 14.43 -2.78
N TRP A 347 31.85 13.53 -2.60
CA TRP A 347 33.22 13.70 -3.07
C TRP A 347 33.76 12.39 -3.65
N THR A 348 34.39 12.47 -4.82
CA THR A 348 34.96 11.31 -5.51
C THR A 348 36.42 11.60 -5.82
N GLY A 349 37.34 10.96 -5.11
CA GLY A 349 38.79 10.98 -5.38
C GLY A 349 39.22 9.69 -6.10
N GLU A 350 40.53 9.56 -6.32
CA GLU A 350 41.12 8.42 -7.04
C GLU A 350 40.91 7.07 -6.34
N ARG A 351 41.00 7.03 -5.00
CA ARG A 351 40.89 5.81 -4.18
C ARG A 351 39.84 5.88 -3.06
N MET A 352 39.14 6.98 -2.99
CA MET A 352 38.13 7.18 -1.94
C MET A 352 36.94 7.94 -2.49
N ARG A 353 35.76 7.49 -2.14
CA ARG A 353 34.48 8.22 -2.34
C ARG A 353 33.87 8.46 -0.96
N ALA A 354 33.35 9.64 -0.76
CA ALA A 354 32.70 9.99 0.51
C ALA A 354 31.41 10.79 0.26
N SER A 355 30.45 10.59 1.14
CA SER A 355 29.24 11.40 1.16
C SER A 355 28.78 11.67 2.58
N SER A 356 28.12 12.81 2.78
CA SER A 356 27.43 13.12 4.04
C SER A 356 26.16 13.89 3.74
N GLU A 357 25.11 13.64 4.52
CA GLU A 357 23.81 14.28 4.34
C GLU A 357 23.13 14.50 5.67
N LEU A 358 22.52 15.66 5.84
CA LEU A 358 21.61 16.00 6.93
C LEU A 358 20.23 16.24 6.36
N ALA A 359 19.21 15.57 6.89
CA ALA A 359 17.83 15.70 6.48
C ALA A 359 16.92 16.03 7.67
N TYR A 360 15.87 16.79 7.39
CA TYR A 360 14.77 17.09 8.31
C TYR A 360 13.44 16.75 7.66
N THR A 361 12.58 16.05 8.38
CA THR A 361 11.21 15.75 7.97
C THR A 361 10.22 16.21 9.03
N HIS A 362 9.14 16.84 8.61
CA HIS A 362 8.01 17.22 9.46
C HIS A 362 6.71 16.80 8.79
N SER A 363 5.86 16.10 9.51
CA SER A 363 4.59 15.63 9.00
C SER A 363 3.47 15.81 10.01
N THR A 364 2.30 16.20 9.53
CA THR A 364 1.07 16.33 10.32
C THR A 364 -0.08 15.60 9.62
N ALA A 365 -1.00 15.03 10.41
CA ALA A 365 -2.27 14.53 9.89
C ALA A 365 -3.43 14.92 10.80
N GLU A 366 -4.55 15.27 10.21
CA GLU A 366 -5.83 15.54 10.87
C GLU A 366 -6.89 14.62 10.28
N ASN A 367 -7.50 13.80 11.12
CA ASN A 367 -8.60 12.94 10.76
C ASN A 367 -9.82 13.28 11.59
N ARG A 368 -10.98 13.43 10.94
CA ARG A 368 -12.28 13.62 11.60
C ARG A 368 -13.28 12.66 11.02
N SER A 369 -14.09 12.08 11.86
CA SER A 369 -15.15 11.16 11.49
C SER A 369 -16.46 11.55 12.16
N PHE A 370 -17.54 11.55 11.40
CA PHE A 370 -18.89 11.87 11.85
C PHE A 370 -19.82 10.78 11.34
N THR A 371 -20.53 10.13 12.24
CA THR A 371 -21.46 9.06 11.88
C THR A 371 -22.84 9.40 12.40
N LEU A 372 -23.82 9.30 11.53
CA LEU A 372 -25.24 9.38 11.87
C LEU A 372 -25.92 8.08 11.43
N ASP A 373 -26.42 7.36 12.40
CA ASP A 373 -27.22 6.15 12.21
C ASP A 373 -28.70 6.49 12.30
N MET A 374 -29.45 6.02 11.32
CA MET A 374 -30.90 6.20 11.23
C MET A 374 -31.55 4.82 11.10
N THR A 375 -32.69 4.62 11.74
CA THR A 375 -33.38 3.33 11.70
C THR A 375 -34.83 3.48 11.26
N THR A 376 -35.33 2.43 10.66
CA THR A 376 -36.76 2.20 10.40
C THR A 376 -37.12 0.77 10.73
N GLN A 377 -38.38 0.52 11.09
CA GLN A 377 -38.93 -0.81 11.14
C GLN A 377 -39.49 -1.12 9.74
N ALA A 378 -38.87 -2.07 9.03
CA ALA A 378 -39.33 -2.49 7.72
C ALA A 378 -40.72 -3.14 7.82
N PRO A 379 -41.81 -2.57 7.28
CA PRO A 379 -43.13 -3.22 7.35
C PRO A 379 -43.08 -4.65 6.82
N ARG A 380 -42.31 -4.88 5.75
CA ARG A 380 -41.99 -6.20 5.20
C ARG A 380 -40.63 -6.17 4.56
N LEU A 381 -39.67 -6.85 5.14
CA LEU A 381 -38.31 -7.04 4.62
C LEU A 381 -38.30 -8.21 3.64
N ASN A 382 -37.73 -8.01 2.48
CA ASN A 382 -37.47 -9.04 1.49
C ASN A 382 -35.97 -9.13 1.23
N MET A 383 -35.43 -10.35 1.24
CA MET A 383 -34.03 -10.63 0.99
C MET A 383 -33.88 -11.79 0.03
N ARG A 384 -32.95 -11.69 -0.89
CA ARG A 384 -32.47 -12.82 -1.70
C ARG A 384 -30.98 -12.71 -1.94
N SER A 385 -30.30 -13.85 -2.01
CA SER A 385 -28.91 -13.96 -2.44
C SER A 385 -28.84 -14.20 -3.93
N SER A 386 -28.24 -13.26 -4.68
CA SER A 386 -28.08 -13.36 -6.14
C SER A 386 -26.59 -13.43 -6.47
N GLY A 387 -26.10 -14.63 -6.80
CA GLY A 387 -24.69 -14.85 -7.16
C GLY A 387 -23.71 -14.38 -6.09
N GLY A 388 -24.05 -14.53 -4.80
CA GLY A 388 -23.25 -14.08 -3.66
C GLY A 388 -23.52 -12.64 -3.22
N ALA A 389 -24.29 -11.84 -3.97
CA ALA A 389 -24.71 -10.50 -3.55
C ALA A 389 -25.96 -10.56 -2.67
N ALA A 390 -26.04 -9.67 -1.67
CA ALA A 390 -27.23 -9.49 -0.84
C ALA A 390 -28.16 -8.47 -1.51
N ASP A 391 -29.24 -8.92 -2.16
CA ASP A 391 -30.30 -8.03 -2.64
C ASP A 391 -31.39 -7.96 -1.57
N VAL A 392 -31.58 -6.78 -0.97
CA VAL A 392 -32.48 -6.56 0.15
C VAL A 392 -33.33 -5.32 -0.10
N TRP A 393 -34.65 -5.45 0.02
CA TRP A 393 -35.58 -4.36 -0.20
C TRP A 393 -36.78 -4.42 0.77
N ILE A 394 -37.44 -3.29 0.95
CA ILE A 394 -38.61 -3.14 1.81
C ILE A 394 -39.85 -2.94 0.97
N THR A 395 -40.95 -3.55 1.37
CA THR A 395 -42.31 -3.30 0.86
C THR A 395 -43.26 -2.99 2.02
N GLN A 396 -44.43 -2.46 1.72
CA GLN A 396 -45.56 -2.42 2.66
C GLN A 396 -46.02 -3.84 2.99
N ALA A 397 -46.81 -4.00 4.04
CA ALA A 397 -47.33 -5.30 4.45
C ALA A 397 -48.17 -5.98 3.34
N ASP A 398 -48.84 -5.21 2.49
CA ASP A 398 -49.59 -5.69 1.34
C ASP A 398 -48.75 -5.98 0.10
N GLY A 399 -47.41 -5.77 0.18
CA GLY A 399 -46.49 -5.95 -0.95
C GLY A 399 -46.33 -4.72 -1.87
N SER A 400 -47.08 -3.63 -1.65
CA SER A 400 -46.87 -2.38 -2.38
C SER A 400 -45.52 -1.71 -2.05
N ALA A 401 -45.07 -0.75 -2.87
CA ALA A 401 -43.77 -0.08 -2.69
C ALA A 401 -43.72 0.70 -1.37
N TYR A 402 -42.59 0.54 -0.64
CA TYR A 402 -42.23 1.37 0.49
C TYR A 402 -41.13 2.36 0.08
N ASP A 403 -41.34 3.65 0.33
CA ASP A 403 -40.39 4.66 -0.08
C ASP A 403 -39.24 4.76 0.94
N VAL A 404 -38.17 4.06 0.68
CA VAL A 404 -36.95 4.08 1.50
C VAL A 404 -36.15 5.39 1.36
N THR A 405 -36.54 6.28 0.43
CA THR A 405 -35.91 7.59 0.24
C THR A 405 -36.60 8.71 1.01
N ALA A 406 -37.83 8.47 1.48
CA ALA A 406 -38.61 9.44 2.24
C ALA A 406 -38.00 9.72 3.63
N PRO A 407 -37.57 10.96 3.94
CA PRO A 407 -36.87 11.26 5.17
C PRO A 407 -37.74 11.12 6.44
N GLY A 408 -39.07 11.18 6.31
CA GLY A 408 -40.02 10.94 7.41
C GLY A 408 -40.10 9.47 7.86
N ASN A 409 -39.52 8.52 7.11
CA ASN A 409 -39.51 7.12 7.47
C ASN A 409 -38.28 6.72 8.33
N TRP A 410 -37.36 7.67 8.57
CA TRP A 410 -36.07 7.40 9.23
C TRP A 410 -35.93 8.17 10.52
N GLU A 411 -35.87 7.45 11.63
CA GLU A 411 -35.60 7.97 12.96
C GLU A 411 -34.08 8.06 13.18
N LEU A 412 -33.59 9.19 13.72
CA LEU A 412 -32.21 9.37 14.12
C LEU A 412 -31.94 8.54 15.38
N SER A 413 -31.16 7.48 15.25
CA SER A 413 -30.92 6.54 16.34
C SER A 413 -29.65 6.82 17.13
N GLN A 414 -28.54 7.04 16.43
CA GLN A 414 -27.22 7.30 17.05
C GLN A 414 -26.46 8.36 16.27
N TYR A 415 -25.74 9.19 17.02
CA TYR A 415 -24.77 10.13 16.46
C TYR A 415 -23.48 10.07 17.28
N TYR A 416 -22.37 9.97 16.58
CA TYR A 416 -21.05 10.03 17.20
C TYR A 416 -20.02 10.62 16.23
N ASP A 417 -19.02 11.25 16.83
CA ASP A 417 -17.90 11.82 16.10
C ASP A 417 -16.60 11.58 16.85
N SER A 418 -15.53 11.55 16.08
CA SER A 418 -14.17 11.42 16.57
C SER A 418 -13.23 12.35 15.82
N TRP A 419 -12.12 12.63 16.43
CA TRP A 419 -11.02 13.36 15.84
C TRP A 419 -9.69 12.76 16.27
N ASN A 420 -8.71 12.90 15.40
CA ASN A 420 -7.33 12.50 15.64
C ASN A 420 -6.40 13.52 15.00
N THR A 421 -5.38 13.94 15.72
CA THR A 421 -4.31 14.81 15.22
C THR A 421 -2.98 14.16 15.54
N GLN A 422 -2.19 13.97 14.50
CA GLN A 422 -0.89 13.33 14.57
C GLN A 422 0.19 14.28 14.10
N ARG A 423 1.36 14.20 14.72
CA ARG A 423 2.56 14.92 14.32
C ARG A 423 3.76 14.03 14.39
N GLY A 424 4.62 14.14 13.40
CA GLY A 424 5.90 13.44 13.33
C GLY A 424 7.01 14.39 12.91
N GLU A 425 8.18 14.27 13.56
CA GLU A 425 9.40 14.99 13.19
C GLU A 425 10.59 14.03 13.17
N GLU A 426 11.50 14.23 12.22
CA GLU A 426 12.75 13.48 12.17
C GLU A 426 13.90 14.39 11.75
N TRP A 427 14.97 14.35 12.52
CA TRP A 427 16.29 14.78 12.11
C TRP A 427 17.15 13.53 11.85
N ALA A 428 17.75 13.44 10.67
CA ALA A 428 18.56 12.30 10.27
C ALA A 428 19.87 12.79 9.65
N TRP A 429 20.97 12.22 10.11
CA TRP A 429 22.30 12.41 9.53
C TRP A 429 22.86 11.07 9.08
N ARG A 430 23.52 11.05 7.91
CA ARG A 430 24.28 9.91 7.41
C ARG A 430 25.62 10.36 6.83
N ALA A 431 26.60 9.47 6.92
CA ALA A 431 27.87 9.61 6.24
C ALA A 431 28.34 8.23 5.78
N ASP A 432 28.85 8.16 4.57
CA ASP A 432 29.32 6.94 3.92
C ASP A 432 30.68 7.21 3.28
N ALA A 433 31.57 6.22 3.31
CA ALA A 433 32.87 6.27 2.66
C ALA A 433 33.21 4.90 2.05
N THR A 434 33.71 4.90 0.82
CA THR A 434 34.24 3.73 0.12
C THR A 434 35.73 3.95 -0.11
N PHE A 435 36.51 2.97 0.27
CA PHE A 435 37.96 2.93 0.05
C PHE A 435 38.27 1.84 -0.96
N ASP A 436 38.74 2.21 -2.15
CA ASP A 436 39.17 1.26 -3.17
C ASP A 436 40.53 0.64 -2.80
N LEU A 437 40.57 -0.69 -2.81
CA LEU A 437 41.73 -1.48 -2.39
C LEU A 437 42.29 -2.26 -3.58
N GLU A 438 43.60 -2.28 -3.74
CA GLU A 438 44.30 -3.10 -4.72
C GLU A 438 44.97 -4.30 -4.04
N LEU A 439 44.22 -5.05 -3.20
CA LEU A 439 44.75 -6.12 -2.35
C LEU A 439 44.25 -7.52 -2.80
N GLY A 440 44.61 -7.92 -4.01
CA GLY A 440 44.24 -9.22 -4.56
C GLY A 440 42.74 -9.35 -4.74
N PRO A 441 42.02 -10.26 -4.01
CA PRO A 441 40.60 -10.42 -4.14
C PRO A 441 39.77 -9.30 -3.49
N LEU A 442 40.36 -8.48 -2.63
CA LEU A 442 39.66 -7.37 -1.96
C LEU A 442 39.65 -6.16 -2.88
N ARG A 443 38.48 -5.70 -3.25
CA ARG A 443 38.22 -4.59 -4.19
C ARG A 443 38.07 -3.27 -3.46
N SER A 444 37.20 -3.22 -2.47
CA SER A 444 36.94 -2.02 -1.68
C SER A 444 36.39 -2.37 -0.28
N VAL A 445 36.41 -1.39 0.60
CA VAL A 445 35.73 -1.40 1.89
C VAL A 445 34.79 -0.22 1.94
N ASP A 446 33.55 -0.49 2.25
CA ASP A 446 32.53 0.53 2.52
C ASP A 446 32.29 0.61 4.01
N VAL A 447 32.26 1.82 4.55
CA VAL A 447 31.92 2.09 5.94
C VAL A 447 30.97 3.26 6.01
N GLY A 448 30.10 3.26 7.00
CA GLY A 448 29.22 4.40 7.20
C GLY A 448 28.61 4.44 8.59
N ALA A 449 28.01 5.59 8.88
CA ALA A 449 27.32 5.88 10.12
C ALA A 449 26.01 6.61 9.83
N ARG A 450 25.01 6.36 10.67
CA ARG A 450 23.73 7.07 10.68
C ARG A 450 23.34 7.41 12.11
N ALA A 451 22.70 8.57 12.27
CA ALA A 451 22.08 8.99 13.52
C ALA A 451 20.77 9.67 13.18
N SER A 452 19.70 9.31 13.87
CA SER A 452 18.42 10.00 13.71
C SER A 452 17.70 10.18 15.04
N ARG A 453 16.92 11.24 15.11
CA ARG A 453 15.99 11.50 16.22
C ARG A 453 14.62 11.69 15.63
N ARG A 454 13.65 10.89 16.10
CA ARG A 454 12.23 10.95 15.75
C ARG A 454 11.39 11.30 16.94
N THR A 455 10.33 12.07 16.71
CA THR A 455 9.25 12.26 17.67
C THR A 455 7.93 11.97 16.98
N ALA A 456 7.02 11.30 17.68
CA ALA A 456 5.71 10.93 17.21
C ALA A 456 4.66 11.26 18.27
N THR A 457 3.73 12.15 17.98
CA THR A 457 2.69 12.57 18.91
C THR A 457 1.32 12.29 18.35
N ASN A 458 0.43 11.72 19.18
CA ASN A 458 -0.95 11.44 18.83
C ASN A 458 -1.91 11.99 19.86
N HIS A 459 -2.84 12.83 19.41
CA HIS A 459 -3.96 13.34 20.20
C HIS A 459 -5.25 12.89 19.55
N SER A 460 -6.19 12.36 20.31
CA SER A 460 -7.49 11.94 19.79
C SER A 460 -8.59 12.08 20.83
N GLY A 461 -9.81 12.18 20.34
CA GLY A 461 -11.00 12.17 21.17
C GLY A 461 -12.20 11.63 20.40
N ASP A 462 -13.09 10.98 21.10
CA ASP A 462 -14.33 10.44 20.55
C ASP A 462 -15.46 10.54 21.56
N THR A 463 -16.69 10.49 21.05
CA THR A 463 -17.89 10.43 21.92
C THR A 463 -18.35 9.03 22.23
N GLY A 464 -17.79 8.02 21.55
CA GLY A 464 -18.42 6.71 21.43
C GLY A 464 -19.77 6.81 20.72
N ALA A 465 -20.37 5.68 20.43
CA ALA A 465 -21.72 5.62 19.87
C ALA A 465 -22.73 6.07 20.95
N ARG A 466 -23.45 7.16 20.70
CA ARG A 466 -24.45 7.69 21.63
C ARG A 466 -25.81 7.70 20.97
N ASN A 467 -26.78 7.13 21.66
CA ASN A 467 -28.18 7.17 21.28
C ASN A 467 -28.73 8.61 21.34
N ASN A 468 -29.89 8.81 20.75
CA ASN A 468 -30.71 9.98 20.96
C ASN A 468 -31.05 10.07 22.47
N LEU A 469 -30.63 11.17 23.12
CA LEU A 469 -30.77 11.43 24.55
C LEU A 469 -31.98 12.34 24.88
N THR A 470 -32.74 12.76 23.86
CA THR A 470 -33.91 13.67 24.08
C THR A 470 -35.11 12.97 24.73
N GLY A 471 -35.13 11.63 24.69
CA GLY A 471 -36.26 10.83 25.18
C GLY A 471 -37.45 10.75 24.21
N ALA A 472 -37.37 11.40 23.04
CA ALA A 472 -38.40 11.37 22.00
C ALA A 472 -37.78 11.00 20.65
N PRO A 473 -38.52 10.30 19.74
CA PRO A 473 -38.03 10.06 18.39
C PRO A 473 -37.86 11.37 17.63
N ILE A 474 -36.77 11.43 16.84
CA ILE A 474 -36.47 12.56 15.94
C ILE A 474 -36.34 11.98 14.54
N TYR A 475 -37.11 12.49 13.59
CA TYR A 475 -37.05 12.02 12.21
C TYR A 475 -36.14 12.89 11.35
N LEU A 476 -35.49 12.24 10.33
CA LEU A 476 -34.62 12.93 9.41
C LEU A 476 -35.30 14.14 8.73
N SER A 477 -36.59 14.07 8.49
CA SER A 477 -37.39 15.18 7.93
C SER A 477 -37.51 16.41 8.84
N GLU A 478 -37.29 16.27 10.14
CA GLU A 478 -37.43 17.34 11.12
C GLU A 478 -36.16 18.18 11.26
N VAL A 479 -35.03 17.70 10.74
CA VAL A 479 -33.74 18.39 10.80
C VAL A 479 -33.44 19.07 9.48
N SER A 480 -33.69 20.37 9.42
CA SER A 480 -33.52 21.16 8.19
C SER A 480 -32.15 21.00 7.55
N GLY A 481 -32.14 20.67 6.24
CA GLY A 481 -30.92 20.53 5.42
C GLY A 481 -30.14 19.23 5.64
N LEU A 482 -30.55 18.37 6.60
CA LEU A 482 -29.85 17.13 6.90
C LEU A 482 -30.16 15.99 5.91
N ALA A 483 -31.40 15.92 5.41
CA ALA A 483 -31.82 14.88 4.50
C ALA A 483 -31.07 14.92 3.17
N SER A 484 -30.67 13.75 2.69
CA SER A 484 -30.07 13.49 1.39
C SER A 484 -30.50 12.11 0.91
N VAL A 485 -30.19 11.77 -0.33
CA VAL A 485 -30.46 10.46 -0.94
C VAL A 485 -29.18 9.98 -1.63
N THR A 486 -28.91 8.68 -1.55
CA THR A 486 -27.77 8.07 -2.25
C THR A 486 -27.95 8.09 -3.78
N PRO A 487 -26.89 8.06 -4.60
CA PRO A 487 -27.00 7.85 -6.05
C PRO A 487 -27.68 6.52 -6.38
N GLY A 488 -28.38 6.46 -7.52
CA GLY A 488 -29.07 5.26 -7.99
C GLY A 488 -28.23 4.42 -8.96
N ASN A 489 -26.98 4.14 -8.62
CA ASN A 489 -26.07 3.37 -9.48
C ASN A 489 -25.31 2.29 -8.68
N MET A 490 -26.00 1.62 -7.76
CA MET A 490 -25.43 0.54 -6.95
C MET A 490 -24.85 -0.55 -7.85
N LEU A 491 -23.62 -0.99 -7.56
CA LEU A 491 -22.86 -1.99 -8.32
C LEU A 491 -22.71 -1.67 -9.82
N ASP A 492 -22.68 -0.39 -10.19
CA ASP A 492 -22.57 0.08 -11.58
C ASP A 492 -23.66 -0.54 -12.51
N GLY A 493 -24.81 -0.91 -11.96
CA GLY A 493 -25.85 -1.62 -12.70
C GLY A 493 -25.47 -3.04 -13.16
N ALA A 494 -24.29 -3.54 -12.77
CA ALA A 494 -23.80 -4.86 -13.17
C ALA A 494 -24.68 -6.00 -12.65
N ARG A 495 -25.51 -5.72 -11.62
CA ARG A 495 -26.51 -6.65 -11.07
C ARG A 495 -27.76 -5.86 -10.70
N ALA A 496 -28.92 -6.47 -10.93
CA ALA A 496 -30.17 -5.91 -10.45
C ALA A 496 -30.19 -5.87 -8.92
N PHE A 497 -29.96 -4.70 -8.35
CA PHE A 497 -30.11 -4.42 -6.94
C PHE A 497 -31.43 -3.67 -6.77
N THR A 498 -32.36 -4.24 -5.98
CA THR A 498 -33.74 -3.73 -5.92
C THR A 498 -33.82 -2.37 -5.20
N SER A 499 -33.03 -2.19 -4.13
CA SER A 499 -32.90 -0.90 -3.43
C SER A 499 -31.59 -0.23 -3.79
N ASP A 500 -31.54 0.42 -4.95
CA ASP A 500 -30.35 1.14 -5.43
C ASP A 500 -30.21 2.55 -4.85
N ARG A 501 -31.27 3.04 -4.16
CA ARG A 501 -31.32 4.34 -3.49
C ARG A 501 -31.97 4.22 -2.12
N TRP A 502 -31.49 5.01 -1.18
CA TRP A 502 -32.08 5.14 0.16
C TRP A 502 -31.79 6.51 0.76
N ALA A 503 -32.54 6.90 1.78
CA ALA A 503 -32.30 8.12 2.53
C ALA A 503 -30.95 8.07 3.24
N SER A 504 -30.23 9.15 3.20
CA SER A 504 -28.93 9.35 3.83
C SER A 504 -28.82 10.73 4.44
N ALA A 505 -27.80 11.00 5.23
CA ALA A 505 -27.52 12.33 5.72
C ALA A 505 -26.62 13.13 4.75
N ASN A 506 -26.80 14.44 4.74
CA ASN A 506 -25.97 15.37 3.98
C ASN A 506 -24.56 15.44 4.57
N GLN A 507 -23.54 15.12 3.75
CA GLN A 507 -22.14 15.12 4.17
C GLN A 507 -21.65 16.47 4.70
N ASP A 508 -22.02 17.58 4.03
CA ASP A 508 -21.56 18.89 4.42
C ASP A 508 -22.16 19.32 5.77
N VAL A 509 -23.40 18.92 6.07
CA VAL A 509 -24.03 19.16 7.38
C VAL A 509 -23.32 18.38 8.47
N LEU A 510 -23.00 17.10 8.23
CA LEU A 510 -22.22 16.28 9.18
C LEU A 510 -20.85 16.88 9.46
N LEU A 511 -20.12 17.31 8.42
CA LEU A 511 -18.77 17.86 8.55
C LEU A 511 -18.72 19.27 9.16
N GLN A 512 -19.75 20.11 8.94
CA GLN A 512 -19.71 21.53 9.27
C GLN A 512 -20.61 21.92 10.45
N GLN A 513 -21.62 21.11 10.79
CA GLN A 513 -22.64 21.43 11.78
C GLN A 513 -22.73 20.40 12.92
N SER A 514 -21.63 19.75 13.27
CA SER A 514 -21.59 18.71 14.30
C SER A 514 -22.14 19.17 15.65
N THR A 515 -21.81 20.39 16.10
CA THR A 515 -22.36 20.96 17.34
C THR A 515 -23.89 21.07 17.32
N ARG A 516 -24.47 21.49 16.20
CA ARG A 516 -25.91 21.51 16.00
C ARG A 516 -26.53 20.11 16.09
N LEU A 517 -25.94 19.15 15.41
CA LEU A 517 -26.45 17.76 15.41
C LEU A 517 -26.39 17.15 16.81
N ARG A 518 -25.31 17.38 17.55
CA ARG A 518 -25.22 16.97 18.97
C ARG A 518 -26.35 17.55 19.79
N THR A 519 -26.61 18.88 19.67
CA THR A 519 -27.70 19.54 20.36
C THR A 519 -29.05 18.95 20.01
N VAL A 520 -29.31 18.66 18.72
CA VAL A 520 -30.53 18.00 18.26
C VAL A 520 -30.69 16.64 18.91
N MET A 521 -29.60 15.85 19.05
CA MET A 521 -29.61 14.52 19.67
C MET A 521 -29.54 14.57 21.21
N GLY A 522 -29.63 15.76 21.83
CA GLY A 522 -29.55 15.91 23.28
C GLY A 522 -28.15 15.69 23.86
N GLN A 523 -27.12 15.68 23.03
CA GLN A 523 -25.73 15.46 23.44
C GLN A 523 -25.03 16.79 23.80
N PRO A 524 -23.94 16.77 24.60
CA PRO A 524 -23.14 17.95 24.88
C PRO A 524 -22.63 18.61 23.62
N PRO A 525 -22.75 19.94 23.46
CA PRO A 525 -22.24 20.65 22.29
C PRO A 525 -20.71 20.68 22.27
N GLY A 526 -20.15 20.95 21.10
CA GLY A 526 -18.70 21.12 20.92
C GLY A 526 -17.98 19.86 20.37
N ARG A 527 -16.68 19.94 20.29
CA ARG A 527 -15.80 18.82 19.90
C ARG A 527 -15.70 17.83 21.05
N PRO A 528 -15.60 16.51 20.82
CA PRO A 528 -15.27 15.56 21.88
C PRO A 528 -14.02 15.96 22.64
N ASP A 529 -14.06 15.80 23.96
CA ASP A 529 -12.86 15.97 24.78
C ASP A 529 -11.77 14.99 24.34
N GLU A 530 -10.54 15.37 24.61
CA GLU A 530 -9.41 14.48 24.40
C GLU A 530 -9.55 13.23 25.27
N ASN A 531 -9.28 12.08 24.66
CA ASN A 531 -9.19 10.81 25.37
C ASN A 531 -7.73 10.57 25.78
N PRO A 532 -7.35 10.82 27.04
CA PRO A 532 -5.96 10.65 27.46
C PRO A 532 -5.44 9.23 27.32
N ALA A 533 -6.34 8.25 27.25
CA ALA A 533 -5.96 6.86 27.04
C ALA A 533 -5.45 6.58 25.60
N LEU A 534 -5.76 7.44 24.63
CA LEU A 534 -5.28 7.32 23.25
C LEU A 534 -4.11 8.27 22.95
N PHE A 535 -3.73 9.09 23.93
CA PHE A 535 -2.57 9.99 23.84
C PHE A 535 -1.27 9.20 23.92
N PHE A 536 -0.33 9.56 23.07
CA PHE A 536 1.09 9.24 23.25
C PHE A 536 2.00 10.36 22.72
N ASP A 537 3.18 10.47 23.33
CA ASP A 537 4.29 11.32 22.87
C ASP A 537 5.58 10.51 22.97
N ASP A 538 6.01 9.99 21.84
CA ASP A 538 7.09 9.03 21.76
C ASP A 538 8.30 9.66 21.09
N ARG A 539 9.50 9.34 21.62
CA ARG A 539 10.77 9.73 21.04
C ARG A 539 11.67 8.53 20.83
N GLU A 540 12.29 8.47 19.66
CA GLU A 540 13.31 7.48 19.30
C GLU A 540 14.61 8.16 18.86
N ASP A 541 15.73 7.82 19.50
CA ASP A 541 17.08 8.14 19.08
C ASP A 541 17.71 6.86 18.49
N SER A 542 18.02 6.84 17.19
CA SER A 542 18.56 5.69 16.47
C SER A 542 20.00 5.98 16.02
N TYR A 543 20.90 5.03 16.28
CA TYR A 543 22.30 5.08 15.85
C TYR A 543 22.64 3.80 15.10
N ALA A 544 23.38 3.92 14.02
CA ALA A 544 23.86 2.75 13.30
C ALA A 544 25.24 3.01 12.69
N ILE A 545 26.06 1.95 12.68
CA ILE A 545 27.32 1.90 11.94
C ILE A 545 27.33 0.64 11.08
N TYR A 546 28.01 0.70 9.95
CA TYR A 546 28.22 -0.48 9.14
C TYR A 546 29.64 -0.55 8.57
N ALA A 547 30.06 -1.78 8.28
CA ALA A 547 31.24 -2.04 7.51
C ALA A 547 30.95 -3.19 6.53
N GLN A 548 31.45 -3.07 5.30
CA GLN A 548 31.24 -4.04 4.24
C GLN A 548 32.49 -4.13 3.38
N VAL A 549 32.91 -5.35 3.07
CA VAL A 549 34.04 -5.65 2.19
C VAL A 549 33.46 -6.09 0.85
N ASN A 550 33.87 -5.44 -0.24
CA ASN A 550 33.57 -5.87 -1.60
C ASN A 550 34.75 -6.70 -2.11
N TYR A 551 34.48 -7.87 -2.64
CA TYR A 551 35.50 -8.78 -3.13
C TYR A 551 35.27 -9.16 -4.59
N GLY A 552 36.34 -9.55 -5.28
CA GLY A 552 36.27 -10.05 -6.65
C GLY A 552 37.45 -10.97 -6.97
N PHE A 553 37.16 -12.16 -7.49
CA PHE A 553 38.13 -13.14 -7.90
C PHE A 553 37.57 -13.99 -9.05
N SER A 554 38.36 -14.89 -9.61
CA SER A 554 37.89 -15.83 -10.64
C SER A 554 37.93 -17.26 -10.09
N LEU A 555 36.83 -17.99 -10.22
CA LEU A 555 36.74 -19.41 -9.93
C LEU A 555 36.90 -20.18 -11.26
N GLY A 556 38.15 -20.53 -11.59
CA GLY A 556 38.49 -20.98 -12.93
C GLY A 556 38.30 -19.85 -13.97
N SER A 557 37.40 -20.04 -14.94
CA SER A 557 37.05 -18.99 -15.92
C SER A 557 35.85 -18.11 -15.49
N ILE A 558 35.23 -18.37 -14.35
CA ILE A 558 34.03 -17.68 -13.91
C ILE A 558 34.42 -16.52 -12.98
N PRO A 559 34.20 -15.26 -13.39
CA PRO A 559 34.32 -14.11 -12.50
C PRO A 559 33.30 -14.21 -11.37
N VAL A 560 33.74 -13.95 -10.16
CA VAL A 560 32.92 -13.90 -8.95
C VAL A 560 33.20 -12.58 -8.25
N ASP A 561 32.18 -11.79 -8.03
CA ASP A 561 32.18 -10.59 -7.18
C ASP A 561 31.07 -10.65 -6.15
N GLY A 562 31.28 -9.97 -5.04
CA GLY A 562 30.30 -10.00 -3.97
C GLY A 562 30.67 -9.14 -2.80
N ARG A 563 29.86 -9.26 -1.75
CA ARG A 563 29.98 -8.46 -0.54
C ARG A 563 29.80 -9.30 0.69
N VAL A 564 30.51 -8.92 1.76
CA VAL A 564 30.30 -9.43 3.12
C VAL A 564 30.35 -8.24 4.05
N GLY A 565 29.33 -8.08 4.86
CA GLY A 565 29.24 -6.94 5.76
C GLY A 565 28.31 -7.18 6.93
N ALA A 566 28.30 -6.22 7.84
CA ALA A 566 27.34 -6.17 8.93
C ALA A 566 27.00 -4.72 9.28
N ARG A 567 25.79 -4.52 9.75
CA ARG A 567 25.29 -3.28 10.31
C ARG A 567 24.95 -3.50 11.78
N ALA A 568 25.50 -2.69 12.66
CA ALA A 568 25.14 -2.65 14.08
C ALA A 568 24.24 -1.44 14.32
N THR A 569 23.12 -1.65 15.00
CA THR A 569 22.14 -0.60 15.29
C THR A 569 21.84 -0.55 16.78
N ARG A 570 21.59 0.66 17.27
CA ARG A 570 21.06 0.93 18.61
C ARG A 570 19.86 1.86 18.50
N LEU A 571 18.79 1.51 19.18
CA LEU A 571 17.59 2.31 19.34
C LEU A 571 17.38 2.57 20.84
N ASP A 572 17.36 3.86 21.21
CA ASP A 572 16.93 4.32 22.52
C ASP A 572 15.56 4.99 22.33
N SER A 573 14.50 4.46 22.98
CA SER A 573 13.13 4.95 22.86
C SER A 573 12.60 5.39 24.21
N GLN A 574 11.91 6.53 24.24
CA GLN A 574 11.12 7.00 25.37
C GLN A 574 9.66 7.05 24.94
N LEU A 575 8.84 6.19 25.56
CA LEU A 575 7.42 6.03 25.25
C LEU A 575 6.60 6.66 26.39
N GLN A 576 5.73 7.60 26.04
CA GLN A 576 4.87 8.28 27.00
C GLN A 576 3.40 8.09 26.65
N GLY A 577 2.58 7.75 27.62
CA GLY A 577 1.15 7.51 27.47
C GLY A 577 0.42 7.50 28.81
N SER A 578 -0.72 6.84 28.88
CA SER A 578 -1.55 6.75 30.08
C SER A 578 -2.02 5.34 30.36
N GLN A 579 -2.10 4.97 31.62
CA GLN A 579 -2.83 3.80 32.09
C GLN A 579 -4.14 4.18 32.73
N SER A 580 -5.17 3.37 32.54
CA SER A 580 -6.47 3.49 33.20
C SER A 580 -6.79 2.22 33.98
N VAL A 581 -6.97 2.34 35.28
CA VAL A 581 -7.46 1.24 36.15
C VAL A 581 -8.80 1.69 36.72
N ASP A 582 -9.87 0.99 36.35
CA ASP A 582 -11.26 1.33 36.74
C ASP A 582 -11.63 2.80 36.47
N GLY A 583 -11.15 3.36 35.34
CA GLY A 583 -11.39 4.74 34.93
C GLY A 583 -10.47 5.77 35.57
N VAL A 584 -9.57 5.39 36.48
CA VAL A 584 -8.55 6.28 37.05
C VAL A 584 -7.33 6.32 36.17
N LEU A 585 -7.06 7.47 35.57
CA LEU A 585 -5.92 7.68 34.66
C LEU A 585 -4.64 8.01 35.43
N SER A 586 -3.53 7.43 34.98
CA SER A 586 -2.17 7.71 35.48
C SER A 586 -1.22 7.82 34.30
N PRO A 587 -0.35 8.84 34.25
CA PRO A 587 0.69 8.94 33.20
C PRO A 587 1.73 7.83 33.36
N VAL A 588 2.24 7.34 32.24
CA VAL A 588 3.29 6.30 32.19
C VAL A 588 4.39 6.74 31.23
N SER A 589 5.63 6.58 31.62
CA SER A 589 6.80 6.74 30.75
C SER A 589 7.69 5.50 30.85
N ILE A 590 8.08 4.97 29.70
CA ILE A 590 8.90 3.76 29.59
C ILE A 590 10.10 4.06 28.68
N ASP A 591 11.29 3.77 29.19
CA ASP A 591 12.52 3.83 28.40
C ASP A 591 12.89 2.42 27.92
N LEU A 592 13.19 2.31 26.64
CA LEU A 592 13.60 1.05 26.00
C LEU A 592 14.92 1.23 25.29
N ARG A 593 15.72 0.16 25.29
CA ARG A 593 16.94 0.07 24.48
C ARG A 593 16.95 -1.25 23.72
N ILE A 594 17.22 -1.16 22.41
CA ILE A 594 17.32 -2.30 21.51
C ILE A 594 18.63 -2.19 20.74
N ASP A 595 19.48 -3.22 20.85
CA ASP A 595 20.73 -3.35 20.12
C ASP A 595 20.61 -4.54 19.16
N GLU A 596 20.97 -4.35 17.87
CA GLU A 596 20.89 -5.38 16.83
C GLU A 596 22.16 -5.42 15.99
N VAL A 597 22.51 -6.61 15.50
CA VAL A 597 23.56 -6.79 14.50
C VAL A 597 23.01 -7.57 13.30
N LEU A 598 23.08 -6.95 12.14
CA LEU A 598 22.44 -7.40 10.91
C LEU A 598 23.52 -7.80 9.88
N PRO A 599 23.95 -9.07 9.84
CA PRO A 599 24.90 -9.55 8.84
C PRO A 599 24.26 -9.69 7.46
N ASN A 600 25.09 -9.51 6.42
CA ASN A 600 24.73 -9.74 5.04
C ASN A 600 25.90 -10.30 4.25
N TYR A 601 25.58 -11.06 3.22
CA TYR A 601 26.55 -11.58 2.25
C TYR A 601 25.89 -11.75 0.89
N SER A 602 26.67 -11.55 -0.18
CA SER A 602 26.25 -11.80 -1.55
C SER A 602 27.40 -12.32 -2.40
N ALA A 603 27.09 -13.08 -3.44
CA ALA A 603 28.02 -13.51 -4.47
C ALA A 603 27.32 -13.49 -5.84
N ASN A 604 27.94 -12.82 -6.81
CA ASN A 604 27.50 -12.74 -8.18
C ASN A 604 28.51 -13.47 -9.06
N LEU A 605 28.05 -14.51 -9.74
CA LEU A 605 28.86 -15.35 -10.63
C LEU A 605 28.48 -15.03 -12.07
N THR A 606 29.41 -14.50 -12.86
CA THR A 606 29.24 -14.30 -14.29
C THR A 606 29.56 -15.61 -15.03
N LEU A 607 28.52 -16.45 -15.18
CA LEU A 607 28.64 -17.77 -15.80
C LEU A 607 28.99 -17.67 -17.31
N HIS A 608 28.48 -16.63 -17.95
CA HIS A 608 28.74 -16.21 -19.32
C HIS A 608 28.54 -14.71 -19.43
N ASP A 609 29.03 -14.03 -20.44
CA ASP A 609 28.93 -12.57 -20.61
C ASP A 609 27.51 -12.01 -20.44
N ASN A 610 26.52 -12.82 -20.72
CA ASN A 610 25.11 -12.46 -20.65
C ASN A 610 24.29 -13.33 -19.65
N LEU A 611 24.96 -14.18 -18.86
CA LEU A 611 24.30 -15.07 -17.90
C LEU A 611 24.92 -14.93 -16.51
N MET A 612 24.13 -14.45 -15.55
CA MET A 612 24.57 -14.17 -14.19
C MET A 612 23.78 -15.01 -13.18
N LEU A 613 24.49 -15.61 -12.23
CA LEU A 613 23.91 -16.26 -11.05
C LEU A 613 24.21 -15.39 -9.83
N ARG A 614 23.17 -14.97 -9.11
CA ARG A 614 23.28 -14.18 -7.89
C ARG A 614 22.84 -15.02 -6.69
N LEU A 615 23.61 -14.96 -5.62
CA LEU A 615 23.35 -15.57 -4.33
C LEU A 615 23.39 -14.49 -3.26
N ALA A 616 22.42 -14.45 -2.35
CA ALA A 616 22.42 -13.50 -1.25
C ALA A 616 21.80 -14.10 0.01
N GLY A 617 22.29 -13.61 1.15
CA GLY A 617 21.70 -13.90 2.44
C GLY A 617 21.88 -12.72 3.39
N SER A 618 20.89 -12.49 4.25
CA SER A 618 20.89 -11.38 5.20
C SER A 618 19.98 -11.66 6.39
N THR A 619 20.26 -10.97 7.50
CA THR A 619 19.30 -10.77 8.58
C THR A 619 18.76 -9.35 8.50
N THR A 620 17.44 -9.21 8.51
CA THR A 620 16.75 -7.91 8.47
C THR A 620 15.71 -7.83 9.59
N ILE A 621 15.36 -6.61 9.99
CA ILE A 621 14.35 -6.38 11.04
C ILE A 621 13.28 -5.41 10.57
N THR A 622 12.08 -5.50 11.17
CA THR A 622 11.06 -4.45 11.13
C THR A 622 10.66 -4.08 12.56
N ARG A 623 10.68 -2.80 12.86
CA ARG A 623 10.32 -2.27 14.17
C ARG A 623 8.79 -2.22 14.33
N PRO A 624 8.26 -2.44 15.56
CA PRO A 624 6.82 -2.24 15.82
C PRO A 624 6.39 -0.80 15.53
N GLU A 625 5.12 -0.60 15.18
CA GLU A 625 4.55 0.73 15.02
C GLU A 625 4.44 1.46 16.36
N PHE A 626 4.48 2.80 16.35
CA PHE A 626 4.34 3.60 17.58
C PHE A 626 3.01 3.32 18.30
N ALA A 627 1.93 3.14 17.55
CA ALA A 627 0.64 2.80 18.13
C ALA A 627 0.64 1.45 18.87
N ASP A 628 1.39 0.47 18.37
CA ASP A 628 1.55 -0.84 19.02
C ASP A 628 2.40 -0.77 20.29
N LEU A 629 3.39 0.15 20.31
CA LEU A 629 4.29 0.39 21.43
C LEU A 629 3.68 1.28 22.51
N ASN A 630 2.55 1.97 22.24
CA ASN A 630 1.92 2.87 23.20
C ASN A 630 1.78 2.19 24.56
N PRO A 631 2.31 2.79 25.66
CA PRO A 631 2.22 2.23 27.00
C PRO A 631 0.81 2.25 27.60
N GLN A 632 -0.18 2.68 26.83
CA GLN A 632 -1.59 2.65 27.25
C GLN A 632 -2.00 1.26 27.69
N LEU A 633 -2.70 1.20 28.84
CA LEU A 633 -3.35 0.01 29.33
C LEU A 633 -4.63 0.39 30.05
N ALA A 634 -5.78 -0.07 29.55
CA ALA A 634 -7.07 0.09 30.20
C ALA A 634 -7.47 -1.24 30.83
N LEU A 635 -7.71 -1.25 32.15
CA LEU A 635 -8.11 -2.41 32.94
C LEU A 635 -9.52 -2.20 33.49
N TYR A 636 -10.33 -3.25 33.40
CA TYR A 636 -11.69 -3.32 33.89
C TYR A 636 -11.82 -4.54 34.82
N GLN A 637 -12.17 -4.32 36.06
CA GLN A 637 -12.37 -5.41 37.03
C GLN A 637 -13.57 -6.29 36.63
N SER A 638 -13.59 -7.49 37.17
CA SER A 638 -14.72 -8.44 36.99
C SER A 638 -16.02 -7.84 37.54
N THR A 639 -17.11 -8.08 36.83
CA THR A 639 -18.48 -7.82 37.26
C THR A 639 -19.23 -9.13 37.34
N GLU A 640 -20.47 -9.13 37.84
CA GLU A 640 -21.32 -10.36 37.89
C GLU A 640 -21.49 -11.01 36.50
N SER A 641 -21.37 -10.22 35.40
CA SER A 641 -21.65 -10.67 34.04
C SER A 641 -20.42 -10.77 33.16
N LEU A 642 -19.26 -10.21 33.55
CA LEU A 642 -18.04 -10.14 32.73
C LEU A 642 -16.80 -10.42 33.58
N PRO A 643 -15.86 -11.26 33.09
CA PRO A 643 -14.54 -11.44 33.70
C PRO A 643 -13.69 -10.17 33.67
N ALA A 644 -12.64 -10.12 34.46
CA ALA A 644 -11.67 -9.06 34.44
C ALA A 644 -10.97 -9.03 33.07
N ARG A 645 -10.89 -7.84 32.45
CA ARG A 645 -10.39 -7.69 31.08
C ARG A 645 -9.61 -6.40 30.92
N GLY A 646 -8.84 -6.33 29.85
CA GLY A 646 -8.10 -5.11 29.50
C GLY A 646 -7.79 -5.01 28.03
N ASN A 647 -7.38 -3.82 27.61
CA ASN A 647 -6.87 -3.58 26.28
C ASN A 647 -5.79 -2.50 26.34
N GLY A 648 -4.85 -2.53 25.39
CA GLY A 648 -3.79 -1.52 25.31
C GLY A 648 -2.74 -1.85 24.27
N GLY A 649 -1.71 -1.02 24.20
CA GLY A 649 -0.48 -1.30 23.47
C GLY A 649 0.48 -2.17 24.28
N ASN A 650 1.66 -2.42 23.72
CA ASN A 650 2.68 -3.26 24.34
C ASN A 650 4.09 -2.69 24.14
N PRO A 651 4.60 -1.95 25.11
CA PRO A 651 5.96 -1.40 25.02
C PRO A 651 7.07 -2.46 25.00
N GLN A 652 6.76 -3.71 25.35
CA GLN A 652 7.74 -4.81 25.39
C GLN A 652 7.87 -5.55 24.05
N LEU A 653 7.25 -5.04 22.99
CA LEU A 653 7.40 -5.61 21.66
C LEU A 653 8.83 -5.53 21.19
N ARG A 654 9.31 -6.65 20.64
CA ARG A 654 10.61 -6.73 19.98
C ARG A 654 10.45 -6.53 18.48
N PRO A 655 11.48 -6.05 17.76
CA PRO A 655 11.50 -6.06 16.31
C PRO A 655 11.19 -7.46 15.76
N VAL A 656 10.46 -7.49 14.64
CA VAL A 656 10.28 -8.71 13.84
C VAL A 656 11.58 -8.96 13.11
N GLU A 657 12.22 -10.11 13.31
CA GLU A 657 13.46 -10.51 12.62
C GLU A 657 13.13 -11.42 11.42
N SER A 658 13.85 -11.24 10.31
CA SER A 658 13.80 -12.14 9.16
C SER A 658 15.20 -12.57 8.75
N ARG A 659 15.42 -13.89 8.64
CA ARG A 659 16.61 -14.49 8.06
C ARG A 659 16.30 -14.90 6.61
N ASN A 660 17.06 -14.35 5.70
CA ASN A 660 16.78 -14.34 4.27
C ASN A 660 17.82 -15.13 3.50
N ALA A 661 17.38 -15.93 2.51
CA ALA A 661 18.24 -16.60 1.56
C ALA A 661 17.62 -16.49 0.17
N ASP A 662 18.41 -16.06 -0.81
CA ASP A 662 17.98 -15.72 -2.15
C ASP A 662 18.93 -16.27 -3.20
N VAL A 663 18.38 -16.75 -4.33
CA VAL A 663 19.11 -17.14 -5.52
C VAL A 663 18.40 -16.57 -6.75
N SER A 664 19.14 -16.00 -7.71
CA SER A 664 18.61 -15.49 -8.98
C SER A 664 19.52 -15.89 -10.12
N LEU A 665 18.93 -16.47 -11.17
CA LEU A 665 19.58 -16.72 -12.45
C LEU A 665 19.01 -15.75 -13.48
N GLU A 666 19.88 -14.93 -14.10
CA GLU A 666 19.52 -13.82 -14.99
C GLU A 666 20.22 -13.98 -16.33
N TRP A 667 19.43 -14.09 -17.39
CA TRP A 667 19.94 -14.23 -18.77
C TRP A 667 19.56 -12.99 -19.59
N TYR A 668 20.55 -12.16 -19.86
CA TYR A 668 20.49 -10.94 -20.65
C TYR A 668 20.78 -11.23 -22.12
N PHE A 669 19.89 -11.95 -22.79
CA PHE A 669 20.13 -12.56 -24.11
C PHE A 669 20.18 -11.57 -25.28
N ARG A 670 19.70 -10.34 -25.10
CA ARG A 670 19.81 -9.19 -26.01
C ARG A 670 19.74 -7.87 -25.24
N PRO A 671 20.20 -6.73 -25.83
CA PRO A 671 19.91 -5.41 -25.24
C PRO A 671 18.41 -5.23 -25.01
N GLY A 672 18.03 -4.78 -23.83
CA GLY A 672 16.62 -4.62 -23.45
C GLY A 672 15.82 -5.93 -23.32
N SER A 673 16.47 -7.09 -23.27
CA SER A 673 15.82 -8.39 -23.13
C SER A 673 16.40 -9.21 -21.98
N LEU A 674 15.53 -9.74 -21.15
CA LEU A 674 15.86 -10.45 -19.92
C LEU A 674 14.93 -11.64 -19.70
N LEU A 675 15.51 -12.77 -19.32
CA LEU A 675 14.81 -13.88 -18.66
C LEU A 675 15.45 -14.09 -17.29
N SER A 676 14.66 -14.00 -16.23
CA SER A 676 15.12 -14.22 -14.86
C SER A 676 14.28 -15.27 -14.14
N VAL A 677 14.94 -16.07 -13.33
CA VAL A 677 14.31 -17.02 -12.40
C VAL A 677 14.94 -16.83 -11.04
N ALA A 678 14.15 -16.48 -10.03
CA ALA A 678 14.63 -16.32 -8.66
C ALA A 678 13.87 -17.24 -7.70
N GLY A 679 14.60 -17.78 -6.72
CA GLY A 679 14.06 -18.50 -5.56
C GLY A 679 14.40 -17.76 -4.29
N PHE A 680 13.50 -17.77 -3.32
CA PHE A 680 13.71 -17.09 -2.04
C PHE A 680 13.13 -17.87 -0.87
N HIS A 681 13.76 -17.69 0.29
CA HIS A 681 13.31 -18.22 1.57
C HIS A 681 13.48 -17.17 2.65
N ARG A 682 12.44 -17.00 3.49
CA ARG A 682 12.42 -16.13 4.66
C ARG A 682 11.99 -16.95 5.88
N LYS A 683 12.78 -16.89 6.96
CA LYS A 683 12.37 -17.35 8.27
C LYS A 683 12.14 -16.12 9.13
N ILE A 684 10.89 -15.92 9.57
CA ILE A 684 10.45 -14.74 10.31
C ILE A 684 10.23 -15.14 11.76
N ASP A 685 10.79 -14.38 12.71
CA ASP A 685 10.63 -14.57 14.14
C ASP A 685 9.97 -13.33 14.76
N GLY A 686 9.06 -13.55 15.72
CA GLY A 686 8.43 -12.47 16.47
C GLY A 686 7.37 -11.69 15.68
N TYR A 687 6.65 -12.32 14.76
CA TYR A 687 5.57 -11.66 14.03
C TYR A 687 4.56 -11.05 15.01
N ILE A 688 4.13 -9.79 14.79
CA ILE A 688 3.26 -9.07 15.71
C ILE A 688 1.81 -9.32 15.34
N GLN A 689 1.04 -9.80 16.32
CA GLN A 689 -0.40 -10.00 16.20
C GLN A 689 -1.12 -9.46 17.45
N ASN A 690 -2.34 -8.97 17.25
CA ASN A 690 -3.18 -8.50 18.35
C ASN A 690 -4.09 -9.64 18.82
N TYR A 691 -3.94 -10.06 20.08
CA TYR A 691 -4.79 -11.10 20.68
C TYR A 691 -4.89 -10.94 22.20
N ALA A 692 -5.94 -11.55 22.79
CA ALA A 692 -6.16 -11.57 24.22
C ALA A 692 -5.36 -12.71 24.88
N ALA A 693 -4.70 -12.41 25.99
CA ALA A 693 -4.04 -13.37 26.84
C ALA A 693 -4.19 -12.97 28.31
N ASP A 694 -4.13 -13.96 29.20
CA ASP A 694 -4.23 -13.74 30.63
C ASP A 694 -2.94 -13.18 31.21
N GLU A 695 -3.05 -12.04 31.93
CA GLU A 695 -1.96 -11.37 32.59
C GLU A 695 -2.32 -11.05 34.04
N SER A 696 -1.41 -11.31 34.98
CA SER A 696 -1.60 -10.97 36.39
C SER A 696 -1.05 -9.57 36.69
N ILE A 697 -1.96 -8.64 37.05
CA ILE A 697 -1.62 -7.26 37.40
C ILE A 697 -2.21 -6.98 38.78
N GLY A 698 -1.36 -6.61 39.77
CA GLY A 698 -1.80 -6.32 41.10
C GLY A 698 -2.46 -7.55 41.81
N GLY A 699 -2.17 -8.78 41.38
CA GLY A 699 -2.75 -10.00 41.94
C GLY A 699 -4.12 -10.40 41.33
N ILE A 700 -4.62 -9.62 40.36
CA ILE A 700 -5.84 -9.92 39.59
C ILE A 700 -5.42 -10.40 38.20
N VAL A 701 -6.04 -11.48 37.73
CA VAL A 701 -5.85 -11.99 36.36
C VAL A 701 -6.83 -11.30 35.43
N TYR A 702 -6.32 -10.60 34.44
CA TYR A 702 -7.07 -9.93 33.41
C TYR A 702 -6.83 -10.60 32.05
N SER A 703 -7.89 -10.80 31.29
CA SER A 703 -7.75 -11.15 29.85
C SER A 703 -7.50 -9.89 29.05
N ILE A 704 -6.22 -9.65 28.64
CA ILE A 704 -5.77 -8.41 28.01
C ILE A 704 -5.55 -8.61 26.53
N SER A 705 -6.31 -7.87 25.72
CA SER A 705 -6.12 -7.76 24.26
C SER A 705 -5.10 -6.69 23.95
N ARG A 706 -3.93 -7.08 23.39
CA ARG A 706 -2.87 -6.17 22.95
C ARG A 706 -1.93 -6.79 21.92
N PRO A 707 -1.14 -6.00 21.17
CA PRO A 707 -0.13 -6.53 20.26
C PRO A 707 0.90 -7.36 21.00
N ARG A 708 1.27 -8.50 20.44
CA ARG A 708 2.29 -9.41 20.99
C ARG A 708 3.11 -10.02 19.89
N ASN A 709 4.40 -10.27 20.15
CA ASN A 709 5.20 -11.11 19.29
C ASN A 709 4.70 -12.55 19.39
N THR A 710 4.28 -13.10 18.26
CA THR A 710 3.87 -14.51 18.14
C THR A 710 5.03 -15.39 17.73
N GLY A 711 4.75 -16.65 17.43
CA GLY A 711 5.75 -17.63 17.02
C GLY A 711 6.42 -17.39 15.66
N GLU A 712 6.98 -18.46 15.13
CA GLU A 712 7.72 -18.42 13.88
C GLU A 712 6.80 -18.33 12.64
N GLY A 713 7.24 -17.57 11.63
CA GLY A 713 6.67 -17.58 10.30
C GLY A 713 7.68 -18.08 9.27
N SER A 714 7.20 -18.62 8.18
CA SER A 714 8.05 -18.97 7.04
C SER A 714 7.39 -18.59 5.72
N LEU A 715 8.22 -18.09 4.82
CA LEU A 715 7.79 -17.70 3.48
C LEU A 715 8.83 -18.16 2.47
N LYS A 716 8.40 -18.82 1.41
CA LYS A 716 9.27 -19.27 0.32
C LYS A 716 8.53 -19.16 -1.01
N GLY A 717 9.28 -18.97 -2.07
CA GLY A 717 8.67 -18.85 -3.39
C GLY A 717 9.65 -18.85 -4.55
N VAL A 718 9.06 -18.73 -5.73
CA VAL A 718 9.75 -18.65 -7.00
C VAL A 718 9.17 -17.49 -7.81
N GLU A 719 10.05 -16.72 -8.42
CA GLU A 719 9.74 -15.62 -9.32
C GLU A 719 10.28 -15.92 -10.71
N VAL A 720 9.50 -15.67 -11.76
CA VAL A 720 9.93 -15.76 -13.15
C VAL A 720 9.60 -14.45 -13.84
N GLY A 721 10.59 -13.82 -14.45
CA GLY A 721 10.45 -12.59 -15.21
C GLY A 721 10.96 -12.76 -16.63
N TYR A 722 10.20 -12.30 -17.62
CA TYR A 722 10.59 -12.26 -19.03
C TYR A 722 10.25 -10.90 -19.61
N THR A 723 11.21 -10.30 -20.31
CA THR A 723 11.04 -9.03 -21.03
C THR A 723 11.77 -9.11 -22.36
N GLN A 724 11.09 -8.74 -23.47
CA GLN A 724 11.70 -8.69 -24.79
C GLN A 724 10.97 -7.70 -25.69
N PHE A 725 11.73 -6.96 -26.49
CA PHE A 725 11.24 -6.26 -27.69
C PHE A 725 11.53 -7.09 -28.94
N TYR A 726 10.58 -7.10 -29.88
CA TYR A 726 10.62 -7.94 -31.09
C TYR A 726 11.16 -7.16 -32.29
N ASP A 727 12.29 -6.45 -32.11
CA ASP A 727 12.96 -5.59 -33.08
C ASP A 727 13.45 -6.32 -34.33
N PHE A 728 13.54 -7.65 -34.25
CA PHE A 728 13.86 -8.52 -35.40
C PHE A 728 12.70 -8.72 -36.39
N LEU A 729 11.49 -8.25 -36.05
CA LEU A 729 10.32 -8.32 -36.92
C LEU A 729 10.33 -7.15 -37.94
N PRO A 730 9.76 -7.34 -39.13
CA PRO A 730 9.78 -6.31 -40.16
C PRO A 730 8.78 -5.18 -39.94
N GLY A 731 9.15 -3.96 -40.33
CA GLY A 731 8.28 -2.78 -40.39
C GLY A 731 7.65 -2.45 -39.02
N GLY A 732 6.37 -2.12 -38.98
CA GLY A 732 5.68 -1.79 -37.74
C GLY A 732 5.62 -2.91 -36.70
N TRP A 733 5.84 -4.16 -37.07
CA TRP A 733 5.87 -5.27 -36.12
C TRP A 733 7.10 -5.22 -35.19
N SER A 734 8.18 -4.55 -35.61
CA SER A 734 9.39 -4.35 -34.77
C SER A 734 9.13 -3.49 -33.54
N GLY A 735 7.99 -2.77 -33.52
CA GLY A 735 7.58 -1.96 -32.37
C GLY A 735 6.97 -2.74 -31.22
N PHE A 736 6.63 -4.02 -31.40
CA PHE A 736 6.06 -4.81 -30.30
C PHE A 736 7.10 -5.23 -29.29
N GLY A 737 6.68 -5.29 -28.02
CA GLY A 737 7.41 -5.85 -26.91
C GLY A 737 6.45 -6.50 -25.90
N SER A 738 6.97 -7.40 -25.09
CA SER A 738 6.22 -8.02 -24.01
C SER A 738 7.01 -8.09 -22.71
N GLN A 739 6.30 -8.00 -21.58
CA GLN A 739 6.83 -8.28 -20.25
C GLN A 739 5.87 -9.22 -19.55
N LEU A 740 6.38 -10.34 -19.05
CA LEU A 740 5.62 -11.37 -18.36
C LEU A 740 6.28 -11.65 -17.02
N ASN A 741 5.52 -11.61 -15.95
CA ASN A 741 5.98 -11.90 -14.60
C ASN A 741 5.06 -12.95 -13.98
N TYR A 742 5.63 -13.93 -13.30
CA TYR A 742 4.91 -14.91 -12.51
C TYR A 742 5.57 -15.06 -11.15
N THR A 743 4.77 -15.14 -10.10
CA THR A 743 5.24 -15.32 -8.72
C THR A 743 4.40 -16.39 -8.03
N TYR A 744 5.09 -17.38 -7.46
CA TYR A 744 4.54 -18.38 -6.56
C TYR A 744 5.06 -18.15 -5.15
N ILE A 745 4.16 -18.10 -4.15
CA ILE A 745 4.52 -17.89 -2.74
C ILE A 745 3.80 -18.93 -1.89
N SER A 746 4.55 -19.56 -0.98
CA SER A 746 4.01 -20.37 0.10
C SER A 746 4.40 -19.73 1.42
N ALA A 747 3.43 -19.25 2.16
CA ALA A 747 3.64 -18.52 3.41
C ALA A 747 2.79 -19.10 4.53
N LYS A 748 3.36 -19.20 5.74
CA LYS A 748 2.71 -19.68 6.94
C LYS A 748 3.19 -18.90 8.14
N ALA A 749 2.30 -18.69 9.11
CA ALA A 749 2.61 -18.18 10.42
C ALA A 749 1.97 -19.08 11.48
N GLU A 750 2.48 -19.07 12.70
CA GLU A 750 1.84 -19.72 13.82
C GLU A 750 0.90 -18.73 14.53
N SER A 751 -0.33 -19.18 14.80
CA SER A 751 -1.24 -18.40 15.67
C SER A 751 -0.69 -18.39 17.12
N PRO A 752 -1.26 -17.56 18.01
CA PRO A 752 -0.91 -17.57 19.42
C PRO A 752 -1.04 -18.94 20.10
N GLU A 753 -1.95 -19.77 19.61
CA GLU A 753 -2.21 -21.14 20.10
C GLU A 753 -1.28 -22.19 19.45
N GLY A 754 -0.31 -21.79 18.62
CA GLY A 754 0.61 -22.66 17.91
C GLY A 754 0.02 -23.36 16.69
N ILE A 755 -1.11 -22.90 16.19
CA ILE A 755 -1.78 -23.46 15.00
C ILE A 755 -1.20 -22.81 13.75
N SER A 756 -0.76 -23.61 12.79
CA SER A 756 -0.26 -23.13 11.51
C SER A 756 -1.40 -22.56 10.66
N GLN A 757 -1.29 -21.29 10.29
CA GLN A 757 -2.27 -20.56 9.47
C GLN A 757 -1.58 -19.80 8.33
N PRO A 758 -2.31 -19.46 7.24
CA PRO A 758 -1.74 -18.66 6.17
C PRO A 758 -1.42 -17.23 6.66
N LEU A 759 -0.33 -16.65 6.15
CA LEU A 759 -0.09 -15.22 6.31
C LEU A 759 -1.17 -14.44 5.56
N THR A 760 -1.68 -13.38 6.19
CA THR A 760 -2.68 -12.51 5.59
C THR A 760 -2.11 -11.69 4.44
N ASN A 761 -2.95 -11.35 3.48
CA ASN A 761 -2.63 -10.56 2.28
C ASN A 761 -1.59 -11.20 1.35
N VAL A 762 -1.32 -12.49 1.45
CA VAL A 762 -0.39 -13.23 0.59
C VAL A 762 -1.14 -14.15 -0.35
N SER A 763 -1.16 -13.83 -1.64
CA SER A 763 -1.67 -14.74 -2.67
C SER A 763 -0.62 -15.78 -3.05
N LYS A 764 -1.05 -17.02 -3.17
CA LYS A 764 -0.18 -18.12 -3.56
C LYS A 764 0.38 -17.97 -4.98
N ASN A 765 -0.44 -17.44 -5.89
CA ASN A 765 -0.07 -17.23 -7.29
C ASN A 765 -0.47 -15.82 -7.73
N SER A 766 0.43 -15.15 -8.43
CA SER A 766 0.15 -13.90 -9.14
C SER A 766 0.94 -13.84 -10.44
N TYR A 767 0.38 -13.16 -11.45
CA TYR A 767 1.09 -12.91 -12.70
C TYR A 767 0.65 -11.60 -13.33
N ASN A 768 1.57 -11.01 -14.10
CA ASN A 768 1.36 -9.83 -14.90
C ASN A 768 1.74 -10.13 -16.34
N ALA A 769 0.91 -9.72 -17.29
CA ALA A 769 1.17 -9.81 -18.71
C ALA A 769 1.01 -8.42 -19.34
N ILE A 770 2.10 -7.89 -19.88
CA ILE A 770 2.14 -6.53 -20.42
C ILE A 770 2.54 -6.64 -21.89
N LEU A 771 1.69 -6.11 -22.76
CA LEU A 771 1.98 -5.89 -24.17
C LEU A 771 2.35 -4.42 -24.38
N MET A 772 3.49 -4.20 -25.00
CA MET A 772 4.03 -2.88 -25.32
C MET A 772 4.12 -2.73 -26.86
N TYR A 773 3.90 -1.51 -27.32
CA TYR A 773 4.10 -1.17 -28.71
C TYR A 773 4.69 0.24 -28.81
N GLU A 774 5.78 0.38 -29.54
CA GLU A 774 6.41 1.67 -29.82
C GLU A 774 6.93 1.70 -31.26
N TYR A 775 6.29 2.50 -32.10
CA TYR A 775 6.71 2.67 -33.49
C TYR A 775 6.42 4.07 -33.97
N ALA A 776 7.41 4.71 -34.58
CA ALA A 776 7.36 6.08 -35.06
C ALA A 776 6.95 7.07 -33.94
N ARG A 777 5.75 7.68 -34.05
CA ARG A 777 5.22 8.67 -33.10
C ARG A 777 4.19 8.10 -32.13
N PHE A 778 3.96 6.80 -32.19
CA PHE A 778 2.92 6.14 -31.42
C PHE A 778 3.52 5.16 -30.41
N SER A 779 3.09 5.23 -29.16
CA SER A 779 3.35 4.20 -28.18
C SER A 779 2.07 3.81 -27.48
N ALA A 780 1.95 2.53 -27.17
CA ALA A 780 0.82 1.96 -26.46
C ALA A 780 1.27 0.88 -25.50
N ARG A 781 0.50 0.68 -24.45
CA ARG A 781 0.68 -0.39 -23.48
C ARG A 781 -0.65 -0.89 -22.98
N VAL A 782 -0.76 -2.21 -22.87
CA VAL A 782 -1.87 -2.90 -22.22
C VAL A 782 -1.29 -3.81 -21.14
N ALA A 783 -1.76 -3.67 -19.92
CA ALA A 783 -1.29 -4.42 -18.76
C ALA A 783 -2.45 -5.22 -18.15
N TYR A 784 -2.30 -6.53 -18.11
CA TYR A 784 -3.22 -7.44 -17.44
C TYR A 784 -2.55 -7.97 -16.17
N ASN A 785 -3.21 -7.80 -15.03
CA ASN A 785 -2.74 -8.24 -13.73
C ASN A 785 -3.73 -9.25 -13.16
N TRP A 786 -3.24 -10.37 -12.67
CA TRP A 786 -4.02 -11.41 -12.03
C TRP A 786 -3.41 -11.81 -10.68
N ARG A 787 -4.28 -11.95 -9.68
CA ARG A 787 -3.91 -12.35 -8.33
C ARG A 787 -4.90 -13.41 -7.84
N GLY A 788 -4.41 -14.54 -7.32
CA GLY A 788 -5.24 -15.61 -6.77
C GLY A 788 -5.80 -15.27 -5.39
N ASP A 789 -6.69 -16.12 -4.90
CA ASP A 789 -7.34 -15.98 -3.59
C ASP A 789 -6.30 -15.91 -2.45
N TYR A 790 -6.63 -15.15 -1.39
CA TYR A 790 -5.77 -15.00 -0.22
C TYR A 790 -6.57 -14.70 1.06
N ALA A 791 -6.03 -15.07 2.21
CA ALA A 791 -6.57 -14.71 3.51
C ALA A 791 -6.35 -13.20 3.76
N VAL A 792 -7.40 -12.49 4.16
CA VAL A 792 -7.34 -11.06 4.51
C VAL A 792 -7.18 -10.88 6.01
N SER A 793 -7.97 -11.59 6.78
CA SER A 793 -8.02 -11.53 8.25
C SER A 793 -8.72 -12.75 8.82
N PHE A 794 -8.74 -12.81 10.14
CA PHE A 794 -9.50 -13.80 10.91
C PHE A 794 -10.52 -13.07 11.79
N ASN A 795 -11.73 -13.60 11.91
CA ASN A 795 -12.80 -13.04 12.73
C ASN A 795 -13.50 -14.19 13.48
N SER A 796 -13.34 -14.20 14.78
CA SER A 796 -13.95 -15.19 15.69
C SER A 796 -15.38 -14.83 16.11
N SER A 797 -15.95 -13.72 15.64
CA SER A 797 -17.34 -13.36 15.92
C SER A 797 -18.30 -14.13 15.01
N GLY A 798 -19.40 -14.64 15.56
CA GLY A 798 -20.37 -15.48 14.86
C GLY A 798 -19.97 -16.96 14.81
N ASP A 799 -20.80 -17.75 14.14
CA ASP A 799 -20.63 -19.23 14.06
C ASP A 799 -20.10 -19.69 12.69
N GLN A 800 -19.78 -18.75 11.78
CA GLN A 800 -19.16 -19.05 10.50
C GLN A 800 -17.64 -19.32 10.68
N PRO A 801 -16.95 -19.91 9.67
CA PRO A 801 -15.51 -20.04 9.71
C PRO A 801 -14.79 -18.70 9.91
N GLU A 802 -13.77 -18.66 10.76
CA GLU A 802 -13.09 -17.42 11.16
C GLU A 802 -12.30 -16.74 10.03
N GLN A 803 -11.73 -17.54 9.13
CA GLN A 803 -10.87 -17.03 8.05
C GLN A 803 -11.71 -16.26 7.03
N ILE A 804 -11.35 -15.01 6.79
CA ILE A 804 -11.89 -14.17 5.72
C ILE A 804 -10.92 -14.18 4.55
N ASN A 805 -11.42 -14.53 3.37
CA ASN A 805 -10.67 -14.56 2.14
C ASN A 805 -11.13 -13.50 1.16
N GLN A 806 -10.18 -12.94 0.44
CA GLN A 806 -10.38 -12.21 -0.80
C GLN A 806 -10.33 -13.21 -1.95
N GLY A 807 -11.36 -13.23 -2.77
CA GLY A 807 -11.36 -14.02 -4.01
C GLY A 807 -10.39 -13.43 -5.05
N ARG A 808 -10.12 -14.22 -6.08
CA ARG A 808 -9.21 -13.83 -7.17
C ARG A 808 -9.58 -12.48 -7.77
N GLU A 809 -8.56 -11.72 -8.14
CA GLU A 809 -8.68 -10.42 -8.79
C GLU A 809 -8.03 -10.43 -10.17
N GLN A 810 -8.58 -9.65 -11.08
CA GLN A 810 -8.04 -9.47 -12.42
C GLN A 810 -8.27 -8.03 -12.89
N TRP A 811 -7.23 -7.36 -13.34
CA TRP A 811 -7.26 -5.96 -13.72
C TRP A 811 -6.67 -5.79 -15.11
N LEU A 812 -7.28 -4.95 -15.92
CA LEU A 812 -6.80 -4.58 -17.25
C LEU A 812 -6.71 -3.07 -17.34
N ASP A 813 -5.50 -2.58 -17.57
CA ASP A 813 -5.20 -1.17 -17.73
C ASP A 813 -4.58 -0.93 -19.11
N ALA A 814 -4.82 0.24 -19.70
CA ALA A 814 -4.27 0.61 -21.00
C ALA A 814 -3.79 2.07 -21.01
N ALA A 815 -2.71 2.33 -21.74
CA ALA A 815 -2.18 3.66 -21.97
C ALA A 815 -1.75 3.81 -23.44
N PHE A 816 -2.03 4.99 -24.02
CA PHE A 816 -1.70 5.35 -25.39
C PHE A 816 -1.06 6.72 -25.41
N ASN A 817 -0.02 6.89 -26.23
CA ASN A 817 0.62 8.18 -26.44
C ASN A 817 0.84 8.40 -27.93
N TYR A 818 0.69 9.65 -28.35
CA TYR A 818 0.95 10.08 -29.73
C TYR A 818 1.72 11.39 -29.72
N GLU A 819 2.93 11.36 -30.27
CA GLU A 819 3.79 12.53 -30.41
C GLU A 819 3.29 13.40 -31.56
N LEU A 820 2.62 14.51 -31.25
CA LEU A 820 2.22 15.52 -32.26
C LEU A 820 3.44 16.13 -32.91
N ASN A 821 4.42 16.48 -32.10
CA ASN A 821 5.72 17.02 -32.51
C ASN A 821 6.74 16.79 -31.38
N ARG A 822 7.99 17.24 -31.56
CA ARG A 822 9.07 17.07 -30.57
C ARG A 822 8.79 17.70 -29.18
N HIS A 823 7.79 18.57 -29.08
CA HIS A 823 7.47 19.33 -27.88
C HIS A 823 6.15 18.91 -27.21
N VAL A 824 5.24 18.25 -27.92
CA VAL A 824 3.90 17.96 -27.44
C VAL A 824 3.52 16.52 -27.74
N THR A 825 3.10 15.79 -26.70
CA THR A 825 2.58 14.42 -26.74
C THR A 825 1.15 14.41 -26.20
N LEU A 826 0.21 13.88 -26.97
CA LEU A 826 -1.13 13.52 -26.49
C LEU A 826 -1.07 12.17 -25.80
N PHE A 827 -1.86 12.01 -24.73
CA PHE A 827 -2.00 10.72 -24.07
C PHE A 827 -3.43 10.44 -23.66
N ALA A 828 -3.75 9.15 -23.63
CA ALA A 828 -5.00 8.62 -23.10
C ALA A 828 -4.71 7.40 -22.24
N GLU A 829 -5.34 7.31 -21.07
CA GLU A 829 -5.15 6.23 -20.11
C GLU A 829 -6.50 5.74 -19.62
N ALA A 830 -6.61 4.44 -19.38
CA ALA A 830 -7.80 3.83 -18.82
C ALA A 830 -7.40 2.75 -17.81
N THR A 831 -8.03 2.75 -16.64
CA THR A 831 -7.81 1.75 -15.59
C THR A 831 -9.07 0.94 -15.34
N ASN A 832 -8.90 -0.30 -14.92
CA ASN A 832 -9.99 -1.22 -14.61
C ASN A 832 -10.95 -1.48 -15.81
N LEU A 833 -10.43 -1.61 -17.01
CA LEU A 833 -11.24 -1.79 -18.24
C LEU A 833 -12.17 -3.01 -18.18
N LEU A 834 -11.84 -4.03 -17.38
CA LEU A 834 -12.69 -5.21 -17.19
C LEU A 834 -13.90 -4.94 -16.28
N GLY A 835 -13.94 -3.79 -15.56
CA GLY A 835 -14.97 -3.56 -14.55
C GLY A 835 -14.92 -4.63 -13.46
N THR A 836 -13.72 -4.89 -12.94
CA THR A 836 -13.47 -5.95 -11.98
C THR A 836 -14.34 -5.79 -10.74
N THR A 837 -14.99 -6.87 -10.33
CA THR A 837 -15.61 -6.99 -9.02
C THR A 837 -14.75 -7.88 -8.13
N THR A 838 -14.56 -7.48 -6.88
CA THR A 838 -13.87 -8.28 -5.88
C THR A 838 -14.87 -8.95 -4.95
N ASN A 839 -14.53 -10.14 -4.43
CA ASN A 839 -15.44 -10.92 -3.58
C ASN A 839 -14.71 -11.35 -2.31
N ASN A 840 -15.27 -11.00 -1.16
CA ASN A 840 -14.83 -11.52 0.15
C ASN A 840 -15.79 -12.60 0.64
N TYR A 841 -15.25 -13.62 1.31
CA TYR A 841 -16.02 -14.72 1.85
C TYR A 841 -15.35 -15.30 3.10
N PHE A 842 -16.16 -15.89 3.97
CA PHE A 842 -15.66 -16.64 5.13
C PHE A 842 -15.40 -18.09 4.73
N GLY A 843 -14.37 -18.71 5.35
CA GLY A 843 -14.01 -20.10 5.12
C GLY A 843 -13.14 -20.32 3.88
N GLN A 844 -12.87 -21.59 3.58
CA GLN A 844 -11.90 -21.95 2.53
C GLN A 844 -12.52 -22.10 1.13
N ARG A 845 -13.84 -22.14 1.02
CA ARG A 845 -14.54 -22.33 -0.25
C ARG A 845 -15.29 -21.08 -0.63
N HIS A 846 -14.97 -20.57 -1.81
CA HIS A 846 -15.71 -19.46 -2.41
C HIS A 846 -17.20 -19.79 -2.52
N GLY A 847 -18.04 -18.93 -1.99
CA GLY A 847 -19.49 -19.04 -2.09
C GLY A 847 -20.21 -19.76 -0.95
N ASP A 848 -19.50 -20.41 -0.02
CA ASP A 848 -20.14 -21.04 1.14
C ASP A 848 -20.76 -19.98 2.07
N PHE A 849 -19.95 -19.03 2.51
CA PHE A 849 -20.37 -17.91 3.34
C PHE A 849 -19.92 -16.59 2.69
N PRO A 850 -20.71 -16.00 1.76
CA PRO A 850 -20.35 -14.73 1.15
C PRO A 850 -20.32 -13.63 2.21
N ARG A 851 -19.37 -12.71 2.07
CA ARG A 851 -19.23 -11.56 2.95
C ARG A 851 -19.44 -10.25 2.22
N GLU A 852 -18.75 -10.06 1.10
CA GLU A 852 -18.79 -8.79 0.40
C GLU A 852 -18.51 -8.97 -1.09
N ILE A 853 -19.20 -8.19 -1.90
CA ILE A 853 -18.88 -8.00 -3.31
C ILE A 853 -18.70 -6.49 -3.52
N ALA A 854 -17.51 -6.08 -3.91
CA ALA A 854 -17.17 -4.69 -4.20
C ALA A 854 -17.02 -4.46 -5.71
N SER A 855 -17.49 -3.31 -6.17
CA SER A 855 -17.40 -2.86 -7.57
C SER A 855 -16.69 -1.50 -7.61
N PRO A 856 -15.35 -1.46 -7.73
CA PRO A 856 -14.61 -0.21 -7.94
C PRO A 856 -14.83 0.34 -9.35
N GLU A 857 -14.80 1.68 -9.47
CA GLU A 857 -15.03 2.35 -10.75
C GLU A 857 -13.89 2.17 -11.76
N ARG A 858 -14.22 2.34 -13.06
CA ARG A 858 -13.26 2.56 -14.14
C ARG A 858 -12.89 4.03 -14.19
N THR A 859 -11.63 4.32 -14.52
CA THR A 859 -11.20 5.71 -14.75
C THR A 859 -10.62 5.88 -16.15
N TYR A 860 -10.87 7.05 -16.73
CA TYR A 860 -10.37 7.45 -18.03
C TYR A 860 -9.68 8.79 -17.90
N THR A 861 -8.47 8.89 -18.42
CA THR A 861 -7.69 10.14 -18.44
C THR A 861 -7.33 10.49 -19.87
N LEU A 862 -7.50 11.76 -20.23
CA LEU A 862 -7.07 12.32 -21.50
C LEU A 862 -6.28 13.61 -21.25
N GLY A 863 -5.15 13.76 -21.89
CA GLY A 863 -4.32 14.93 -21.67
C GLY A 863 -3.22 15.13 -22.69
N PHE A 864 -2.40 16.13 -22.42
CA PHE A 864 -1.18 16.37 -23.16
C PHE A 864 -0.02 16.68 -22.23
N ARG A 865 1.18 16.29 -22.67
CA ARG A 865 2.45 16.62 -22.05
C ARG A 865 3.23 17.54 -23.00
N PHE A 866 3.99 18.46 -22.45
CA PHE A 866 4.85 19.34 -23.23
C PHE A 866 6.25 19.41 -22.62
N ARG A 867 7.24 19.63 -23.49
CA ARG A 867 8.65 19.84 -23.14
C ARG A 867 9.27 20.86 -24.08
N LEU A 868 9.85 21.94 -23.52
CA LEU A 868 10.48 23.07 -24.22
C LEU A 868 11.95 23.19 -23.82
#